data_1364d1e092e3f05f114491da9c486fb4
#
_entry.id   1364d1e092e3f05f114491da9c486fb4
#
_cell.length_a   1.000
_cell.length_b   1.000
_cell.length_c   1.000
_cell.angle_alpha   90.00
_cell.angle_beta   90.00
_cell.angle_gamma   90.00
#
_symmetry.space_group_name_H-M   'P 1'
#
loop_
_entity.id
_entity.type
_entity.pdbx_description
1 polymer ?
#
loop_
_entity_poly.entity_id
_entity_poly.type
_entity_poly.pdbx_seq_one_letter_code
_entity_poly.pdbx_strand_id
1 'polypeptide(L)'
;MSLVIVLAVALTLPATMLLIAKATGGGGNVPPHRPEGPCDIYAAGGSPCVAAHSSTRALYAAYNGPLYQVMRQSDGKTLDIGVVQPSATDAGGYADAAAQDAFCANTYCWITTLYDQSGHGNNLTQAPRGPAGIPMVMGGFNNLPVADWAPITIMGHKAYGVFIAPGMGLRNDNPHGTAVDDQAEGQYWVVNGHHYNGGGCFDYGNGEIDSRDDGEGTMETTYFGNATPWYHGPPPGPWIMTDQENNLVGCVTTNGTKDCDLPIITWRFVTATADGEPHHWRSMGGDAQTGELKIMFDGPRVSKRYDPMRKQGAILMGNGGDNSNRSDGTVYEAAMTAAGTFPTQETQQKVQASVVAAKYDVPRLSLTPRSAIDTPPGLQTFSPNSAQDTTVTFRNTTGVPVTAVKLSISVHAGWTSVVSGASETSKTFAGPVAPGTSVSATFKVTSGPVAFNGDLVGNAAWTTDGVIQSETTTEKVRNVSPIKINEFAVIPTDSFIELYNAGDSDVDLSRWTLTEHPTAQPIFSSIKFPDGTKLKAKGFYLLGLANSGLVVPAQKGDSTLYVRNTSGMSVGDTIEIDTGSDVETRRIASIRTAAGVSTTLWQPLPDGPVITIPVGSTRVPYTGGGGGFGGGGGFAVEVGQKLGLGYGASFPAVDNTIENYEVVTVTAVDKPGTQTYLAQDAKAGDTTIKVRNVRDIAVGDKINLDIDSVSHGMETITVTAVNTQDGGGGRGGEPGTLVIAAPLKFNHANNLPFSVRGTGISFQPATTFAHSSNEPLLPLGAGITLDSPLSSGHAINAVVRDAAVSSAGYQGPPAPDQWFGGPALANAGSMVLRDASGLVVDSLNYGGIVDPWASEGYQGPTSGLFS
;
A
#
# COMPACT_ATOMS: atom_id res chain seq x y z
N MET A 1 -16.28 46.00 20.23
CA MET A 1 -17.57 45.50 19.74
C MET A 1 -17.62 45.74 18.24
N SER A 2 -17.34 44.75 17.44
CA SER A 2 -17.60 44.76 16.00
C SER A 2 -17.97 43.34 15.62
N LEU A 3 -19.20 43.20 15.22
CA LEU A 3 -19.88 41.94 14.86
C LEU A 3 -19.40 41.56 13.46
N VAL A 4 -18.76 40.38 13.30
CA VAL A 4 -18.48 39.78 11.99
C VAL A 4 -19.61 38.79 11.70
N ILE A 5 -20.42 39.18 10.69
CA ILE A 5 -21.49 38.30 10.16
C ILE A 5 -20.82 37.37 9.13
N VAL A 6 -20.79 36.08 9.44
CA VAL A 6 -20.44 35.04 8.47
C VAL A 6 -21.71 34.67 7.69
N LEU A 7 -21.70 34.96 6.40
CA LEU A 7 -22.80 34.59 5.49
C LEU A 7 -22.59 33.15 5.06
N ALA A 8 -23.38 32.23 5.60
CA ALA A 8 -23.45 30.86 5.11
C ALA A 8 -24.37 30.84 3.87
N VAL A 9 -23.78 30.60 2.70
CA VAL A 9 -24.55 30.33 1.48
C VAL A 9 -24.96 28.86 1.49
N ALA A 10 -26.19 28.61 1.85
CA ALA A 10 -26.83 27.31 1.70
C ALA A 10 -27.21 27.12 0.22
N LEU A 11 -26.54 26.19 -0.46
CA LEU A 11 -26.95 25.68 -1.76
C LEU A 11 -28.20 24.83 -1.57
N THR A 12 -29.37 25.37 -1.90
CA THR A 12 -30.63 24.61 -1.97
C THR A 12 -30.67 23.84 -3.28
N LEU A 13 -30.55 22.51 -3.18
CA LEU A 13 -30.97 21.59 -4.24
C LEU A 13 -32.51 21.63 -4.37
N PRO A 14 -33.09 21.63 -5.58
CA PRO A 14 -34.54 21.57 -5.75
C PRO A 14 -35.02 20.16 -5.38
N ALA A 15 -35.75 20.06 -4.27
CA ALA A 15 -36.53 18.88 -3.95
C ALA A 15 -37.65 18.74 -4.99
N THR A 16 -37.53 17.78 -5.89
CA THR A 16 -38.64 17.35 -6.75
C THR A 16 -39.66 16.61 -5.88
N MET A 17 -40.77 17.25 -5.65
CA MET A 17 -41.96 16.61 -5.00
C MET A 17 -42.41 15.42 -5.84
N LEU A 18 -42.31 14.24 -5.27
CA LEU A 18 -42.97 13.04 -5.77
C LEU A 18 -44.45 13.14 -5.35
N LEU A 19 -45.35 13.29 -6.33
CA LEU A 19 -46.77 13.14 -6.14
C LEU A 19 -47.09 11.69 -5.79
N ILE A 20 -47.45 11.43 -4.53
CA ILE A 20 -47.92 10.12 -4.09
C ILE A 20 -49.37 9.98 -4.53
N ALA A 21 -49.59 9.17 -5.58
CA ALA A 21 -50.94 8.65 -5.83
C ALA A 21 -51.27 7.59 -4.77
N LYS A 22 -52.25 7.86 -3.95
CA LYS A 22 -52.82 6.88 -3.01
C LYS A 22 -53.47 5.74 -3.77
N ALA A 23 -52.78 4.60 -3.87
CA ALA A 23 -53.44 3.32 -4.17
C ALA A 23 -53.76 2.64 -2.83
N THR A 24 -55.02 2.55 -2.54
CA THR A 24 -55.57 1.73 -1.42
C THR A 24 -55.50 0.26 -1.81
N GLY A 25 -54.54 -0.47 -1.25
CA GLY A 25 -54.46 -1.92 -1.37
C GLY A 25 -53.34 -2.42 -0.45
N GLY A 26 -53.72 -2.94 0.73
CA GLY A 26 -52.76 -3.41 1.74
C GLY A 26 -52.04 -4.71 1.31
N GLY A 27 -50.88 -4.59 0.78
CA GLY A 27 -49.85 -5.60 0.72
C GLY A 27 -48.55 -4.87 0.97
N GLY A 28 -47.93 -5.05 2.15
CA GLY A 28 -46.58 -4.52 2.42
C GLY A 28 -45.65 -5.09 1.37
N ASN A 29 -45.04 -4.24 0.53
CA ASN A 29 -44.02 -4.64 -0.43
C ASN A 29 -42.81 -5.18 0.38
N VAL A 30 -42.72 -6.48 0.51
CA VAL A 30 -41.55 -7.13 1.06
C VAL A 30 -40.44 -6.93 0.01
N PRO A 31 -39.26 -6.42 0.38
CA PRO A 31 -38.12 -6.31 -0.55
C PRO A 31 -37.82 -7.66 -1.23
N PRO A 32 -37.35 -7.67 -2.48
CA PRO A 32 -36.87 -8.89 -3.11
C PRO A 32 -35.83 -9.57 -2.20
N HIS A 33 -35.91 -10.90 -2.11
CA HIS A 33 -34.97 -11.66 -1.30
C HIS A 33 -33.59 -11.70 -1.99
N ARG A 34 -32.52 -11.41 -1.26
CA ARG A 34 -31.16 -11.65 -1.76
C ARG A 34 -30.91 -13.15 -1.92
N PRO A 35 -30.26 -13.59 -3.01
CA PRO A 35 -29.81 -14.98 -3.12
C PRO A 35 -28.74 -15.30 -2.07
N GLU A 36 -28.56 -16.57 -1.78
CA GLU A 36 -27.45 -17.03 -0.94
C GLU A 36 -26.10 -16.58 -1.52
N GLY A 37 -25.28 -15.99 -0.66
CA GLY A 37 -23.92 -15.61 -0.99
C GLY A 37 -22.93 -16.78 -0.86
N PRO A 38 -21.68 -16.62 -1.31
CA PRO A 38 -20.67 -17.66 -1.21
C PRO A 38 -20.48 -18.22 0.19
N CYS A 39 -20.51 -17.39 1.23
CA CYS A 39 -20.32 -17.85 2.60
C CYS A 39 -21.56 -18.52 3.22
N ASP A 40 -22.77 -18.24 2.75
CA ASP A 40 -23.94 -19.04 3.08
C ASP A 40 -23.80 -20.45 2.51
N ILE A 41 -23.32 -20.55 1.27
CA ILE A 41 -23.10 -21.81 0.56
C ILE A 41 -22.02 -22.65 1.25
N TYR A 42 -20.88 -22.03 1.62
CA TYR A 42 -19.85 -22.71 2.38
C TYR A 42 -20.35 -23.22 3.73
N ALA A 43 -21.09 -22.40 4.46
CA ALA A 43 -21.70 -22.80 5.74
C ALA A 43 -22.66 -23.97 5.59
N ALA A 44 -23.54 -23.95 4.56
CA ALA A 44 -24.44 -25.05 4.24
C ALA A 44 -23.67 -26.33 3.82
N GLY A 45 -22.49 -26.19 3.20
CA GLY A 45 -21.59 -27.28 2.83
C GLY A 45 -20.72 -27.79 3.99
N GLY A 46 -20.87 -27.28 5.21
CA GLY A 46 -20.09 -27.70 6.38
C GLY A 46 -18.70 -27.08 6.50
N SER A 47 -18.38 -26.07 5.69
CA SER A 47 -17.10 -25.35 5.69
C SER A 47 -17.37 -23.84 5.85
N PRO A 48 -17.85 -23.35 7.02
CA PRO A 48 -18.23 -21.95 7.19
C PRO A 48 -17.03 -21.02 6.96
N CYS A 49 -17.29 -19.82 6.45
CA CYS A 49 -16.24 -18.80 6.30
C CYS A 49 -15.75 -18.32 7.67
N VAL A 50 -14.45 -18.20 7.80
CA VAL A 50 -13.75 -17.58 8.93
C VAL A 50 -13.25 -16.18 8.56
N ALA A 51 -13.08 -15.88 7.28
CA ALA A 51 -12.80 -14.58 6.73
C ALA A 51 -13.58 -14.42 5.42
N ALA A 52 -14.16 -13.24 5.20
CA ALA A 52 -15.01 -12.97 4.05
C ALA A 52 -14.84 -11.49 3.64
N HIS A 53 -14.09 -11.24 2.56
CA HIS A 53 -13.66 -9.93 2.12
C HIS A 53 -14.22 -9.61 0.73
N SER A 54 -14.84 -8.46 0.57
CA SER A 54 -15.30 -8.01 -0.73
C SER A 54 -15.44 -6.49 -0.75
N SER A 55 -14.95 -5.87 -1.80
CA SER A 55 -15.21 -4.45 -2.09
C SER A 55 -16.42 -4.23 -3.00
N THR A 56 -17.07 -5.30 -3.45
CA THR A 56 -18.08 -5.22 -4.50
C THR A 56 -19.49 -5.61 -4.05
N ARG A 57 -19.61 -6.60 -3.15
CA ARG A 57 -20.93 -7.11 -2.70
C ARG A 57 -20.88 -7.80 -1.34
N ALA A 58 -22.06 -8.06 -0.79
CA ALA A 58 -22.26 -8.95 0.34
C ALA A 58 -21.95 -10.41 -0.05
N LEU A 59 -21.22 -11.13 0.81
CA LEU A 59 -20.90 -12.55 0.68
C LEU A 59 -21.86 -13.44 1.49
N TYR A 60 -22.76 -12.84 2.26
CA TYR A 60 -23.90 -13.47 2.91
C TYR A 60 -25.19 -12.74 2.51
N ALA A 61 -26.27 -13.47 2.28
CA ALA A 61 -27.57 -12.89 1.95
C ALA A 61 -28.06 -11.89 3.01
N ALA A 62 -27.76 -12.16 4.29
CA ALA A 62 -28.19 -11.34 5.42
C ALA A 62 -27.25 -10.16 5.71
N TYR A 63 -26.08 -10.05 5.08
CA TYR A 63 -25.09 -9.03 5.41
C TYR A 63 -25.53 -7.63 4.95
N ASN A 64 -25.48 -6.67 5.86
CA ASN A 64 -25.85 -5.27 5.62
C ASN A 64 -24.82 -4.28 6.22
N GLY A 65 -23.62 -4.75 6.52
CA GLY A 65 -22.54 -3.98 7.13
C GLY A 65 -21.63 -3.28 6.12
N PRO A 66 -20.52 -2.70 6.60
CA PRO A 66 -19.49 -2.10 5.76
C PRO A 66 -18.71 -3.17 5.01
N LEU A 67 -18.34 -2.87 3.77
CA LEU A 67 -17.47 -3.69 2.94
C LEU A 67 -16.00 -3.28 3.09
N TYR A 68 -15.74 -1.98 3.01
CA TYR A 68 -14.39 -1.41 3.14
C TYR A 68 -14.45 0.03 3.64
N GLN A 69 -13.33 0.52 4.12
CA GLN A 69 -13.16 1.92 4.51
C GLN A 69 -12.27 2.64 3.51
N VAL A 70 -12.67 3.84 3.14
CA VAL A 70 -11.84 4.75 2.34
C VAL A 70 -11.40 5.95 3.17
N MET A 71 -10.19 6.44 2.89
CA MET A 71 -9.64 7.66 3.47
C MET A 71 -9.32 8.64 2.35
N ARG A 72 -9.76 9.89 2.46
CA ARG A 72 -9.49 10.89 1.45
C ARG A 72 -8.23 11.72 1.76
N GLN A 73 -7.46 11.98 0.73
CA GLN A 73 -6.18 12.67 0.83
C GLN A 73 -6.31 14.09 1.39
N SER A 74 -7.34 14.82 1.01
CA SER A 74 -7.46 16.26 1.28
C SER A 74 -7.50 16.63 2.77
N ASP A 75 -7.99 15.73 3.65
CA ASP A 75 -8.12 16.02 5.08
C ASP A 75 -7.99 14.78 5.99
N GLY A 76 -7.64 13.62 5.41
CA GLY A 76 -7.44 12.37 6.17
C GLY A 76 -8.71 11.76 6.77
N LYS A 77 -9.87 12.30 6.46
CA LYS A 77 -11.11 11.71 6.96
C LYS A 77 -11.42 10.40 6.29
N THR A 78 -12.09 9.53 7.02
CA THR A 78 -12.51 8.21 6.56
C THR A 78 -14.01 8.11 6.39
N LEU A 79 -14.43 7.19 5.50
CA LEU A 79 -15.82 6.80 5.31
C LEU A 79 -15.89 5.28 5.10
N ASP A 80 -16.80 4.63 5.81
CA ASP A 80 -17.12 3.23 5.57
C ASP A 80 -18.07 3.11 4.39
N ILE A 81 -17.68 2.34 3.39
CA ILE A 81 -18.51 2.01 2.24
C ILE A 81 -19.21 0.69 2.54
N GLY A 82 -20.52 0.76 2.71
CA GLY A 82 -21.36 -0.40 2.99
C GLY A 82 -22.04 -0.97 1.75
N VAL A 83 -22.88 -1.95 1.97
CA VAL A 83 -23.80 -2.44 0.94
C VAL A 83 -25.01 -1.55 0.83
N VAL A 84 -25.52 -1.38 -0.40
CA VAL A 84 -26.82 -0.77 -0.63
C VAL A 84 -27.91 -1.62 0.03
N GLN A 85 -28.75 -0.99 0.83
CA GLN A 85 -29.82 -1.66 1.59
C GLN A 85 -30.96 -2.11 0.67
N PRO A 86 -31.67 -3.20 1.00
CA PRO A 86 -32.84 -3.62 0.24
C PRO A 86 -33.93 -2.55 0.18
N SER A 87 -34.59 -2.43 -0.97
CA SER A 87 -35.74 -1.55 -1.19
C SER A 87 -36.91 -2.34 -1.77
N ALA A 88 -38.07 -1.70 -1.97
CA ALA A 88 -39.25 -2.36 -2.52
C ALA A 88 -39.02 -3.01 -3.90
N THR A 89 -38.03 -2.57 -4.65
CA THR A 89 -37.77 -3.00 -6.04
C THR A 89 -36.35 -3.53 -6.26
N ASP A 90 -35.47 -3.44 -5.25
CA ASP A 90 -34.07 -3.83 -5.32
C ASP A 90 -33.70 -4.64 -4.09
N ALA A 91 -33.11 -5.81 -4.31
CA ALA A 91 -32.59 -6.65 -3.21
C ALA A 91 -31.36 -6.04 -2.50
N GLY A 92 -30.71 -5.05 -3.11
CA GLY A 92 -29.47 -4.46 -2.60
C GLY A 92 -28.32 -5.47 -2.53
N GLY A 93 -27.34 -5.22 -1.66
CA GLY A 93 -26.24 -6.15 -1.39
C GLY A 93 -24.98 -5.89 -2.24
N TYR A 94 -25.01 -4.96 -3.15
CA TYR A 94 -23.82 -4.44 -3.86
C TYR A 94 -23.27 -3.21 -3.14
N ALA A 95 -22.01 -2.85 -3.42
CA ALA A 95 -21.34 -1.73 -2.77
C ALA A 95 -21.98 -0.37 -3.10
N ASP A 96 -22.04 0.52 -2.13
CA ASP A 96 -22.51 1.90 -2.33
C ASP A 96 -21.39 2.76 -2.96
N ALA A 97 -21.13 2.51 -4.26
CA ALA A 97 -20.14 3.27 -5.01
C ALA A 97 -20.49 4.77 -5.13
N ALA A 98 -21.78 5.12 -5.03
CA ALA A 98 -22.21 6.53 -5.08
C ALA A 98 -21.76 7.31 -3.82
N ALA A 99 -21.78 6.68 -2.65
CA ALA A 99 -21.24 7.26 -1.43
C ALA A 99 -19.73 7.49 -1.55
N GLN A 100 -18.99 6.54 -2.11
CA GLN A 100 -17.54 6.71 -2.38
C GLN A 100 -17.30 7.86 -3.36
N ASP A 101 -17.98 7.89 -4.50
CA ASP A 101 -17.81 8.95 -5.52
C ASP A 101 -18.04 10.34 -4.92
N ALA A 102 -19.06 10.49 -4.08
CA ALA A 102 -19.37 11.75 -3.43
C ALA A 102 -18.32 12.15 -2.38
N PHE A 103 -17.84 11.18 -1.60
CA PHE A 103 -16.83 11.42 -0.55
C PHE A 103 -15.45 11.75 -1.13
N CYS A 104 -15.07 11.10 -2.23
CA CYS A 104 -13.77 11.21 -2.87
C CYS A 104 -13.72 12.27 -3.99
N ALA A 105 -14.78 13.08 -4.13
CA ALA A 105 -14.85 14.11 -5.16
C ALA A 105 -13.69 15.13 -5.03
N ASN A 106 -12.98 15.38 -6.14
CA ASN A 106 -11.85 16.30 -6.26
C ASN A 106 -10.62 15.96 -5.39
N THR A 107 -10.50 14.74 -4.91
CA THR A 107 -9.35 14.27 -4.13
C THR A 107 -9.08 12.80 -4.42
N TYR A 108 -7.90 12.30 -4.06
CA TYR A 108 -7.65 10.85 -4.04
C TYR A 108 -8.22 10.23 -2.77
N CYS A 109 -8.63 8.97 -2.88
CA CYS A 109 -8.98 8.12 -1.75
C CYS A 109 -8.21 6.81 -1.80
N TRP A 110 -7.88 6.28 -0.63
CA TRP A 110 -7.24 5.00 -0.45
C TRP A 110 -8.11 4.07 0.36
N ILE A 111 -8.05 2.76 0.07
CA ILE A 111 -8.68 1.73 0.89
C ILE A 111 -7.78 1.47 2.09
N THR A 112 -8.26 1.80 3.29
CA THR A 112 -7.51 1.62 4.54
C THR A 112 -7.84 0.31 5.24
N THR A 113 -9.07 -0.18 5.05
CA THR A 113 -9.55 -1.41 5.67
C THR A 113 -10.48 -2.13 4.71
N LEU A 114 -10.32 -3.43 4.57
CA LEU A 114 -11.30 -4.31 3.94
C LEU A 114 -11.95 -5.14 5.05
N TYR A 115 -13.24 -4.92 5.27
CA TYR A 115 -13.94 -5.52 6.40
C TYR A 115 -14.25 -6.98 6.20
N ASP A 116 -14.11 -7.75 7.28
CA ASP A 116 -14.52 -9.15 7.34
C ASP A 116 -16.03 -9.25 7.57
N GLN A 117 -16.73 -9.90 6.66
CA GLN A 117 -18.17 -10.12 6.74
C GLN A 117 -18.53 -11.37 7.56
N SER A 118 -17.56 -12.22 7.93
CA SER A 118 -17.81 -13.49 8.62
C SER A 118 -18.21 -13.33 10.09
N GLY A 119 -17.94 -12.17 10.66
CA GLY A 119 -18.19 -11.88 12.08
C GLY A 119 -17.04 -12.28 13.02
N HIS A 120 -15.91 -12.79 12.49
CA HIS A 120 -14.72 -13.11 13.28
C HIS A 120 -13.81 -11.90 13.52
N GLY A 121 -14.06 -10.79 12.83
CA GLY A 121 -13.28 -9.56 12.97
C GLY A 121 -11.95 -9.60 12.22
N ASN A 122 -11.80 -10.50 11.26
CA ASN A 122 -10.61 -10.71 10.46
C ASN A 122 -10.43 -9.65 9.34
N ASN A 123 -10.55 -8.38 9.70
CA ASN A 123 -10.37 -7.28 8.78
C ASN A 123 -8.94 -7.28 8.22
N LEU A 124 -8.80 -6.88 6.94
CA LEU A 124 -7.50 -6.62 6.34
C LEU A 124 -7.18 -5.12 6.41
N THR A 125 -5.96 -4.81 6.82
CA THR A 125 -5.45 -3.44 6.91
C THR A 125 -4.13 -3.32 6.14
N GLN A 126 -3.52 -2.16 6.15
CA GLN A 126 -2.26 -1.90 5.47
C GLN A 126 -1.18 -2.89 5.93
N ALA A 127 -0.58 -3.62 4.98
CA ALA A 127 0.44 -4.60 5.29
C ALA A 127 1.71 -3.94 5.86
N PRO A 128 2.26 -4.42 6.98
CA PRO A 128 3.58 -4.01 7.44
C PRO A 128 4.65 -4.50 6.47
N ARG A 129 5.78 -3.77 6.40
CA ARG A 129 6.86 -4.17 5.53
C ARG A 129 7.63 -5.35 6.09
N GLY A 130 8.04 -6.21 5.17
CA GLY A 130 8.98 -7.29 5.42
C GLY A 130 10.26 -7.13 4.60
N PRO A 131 11.25 -8.01 4.80
CA PRO A 131 12.55 -7.95 4.10
C PRO A 131 12.46 -8.19 2.59
N ALA A 132 11.41 -8.83 2.11
CA ALA A 132 11.17 -9.08 0.69
C ALA A 132 10.38 -7.95 0.00
N GLY A 133 9.85 -6.98 0.75
CA GLY A 133 9.12 -5.84 0.21
C GLY A 133 9.96 -4.89 -0.65
N ILE A 134 9.31 -4.09 -1.50
CA ILE A 134 9.97 -2.99 -2.22
C ILE A 134 9.54 -1.65 -1.63
N PRO A 135 10.51 -0.72 -1.49
CA PRO A 135 11.94 -0.95 -1.48
C PRO A 135 12.34 -1.82 -0.30
N MET A 136 13.44 -2.54 -0.44
CA MET A 136 13.96 -3.45 0.59
C MET A 136 14.46 -2.66 1.80
N VAL A 137 13.53 -2.11 2.57
CA VAL A 137 13.82 -1.39 3.82
C VAL A 137 13.06 -2.05 4.97
N MET A 138 13.68 -2.06 6.12
CA MET A 138 13.03 -2.51 7.35
C MET A 138 12.15 -1.38 7.88
N GLY A 139 10.95 -1.73 8.33
CA GLY A 139 9.99 -0.80 8.91
C GLY A 139 9.06 -0.11 7.92
N GLY A 140 8.05 0.55 8.44
CA GLY A 140 6.98 1.16 7.66
C GLY A 140 5.93 0.17 7.16
N PHE A 141 5.13 0.62 6.19
CA PHE A 141 4.01 -0.14 5.64
C PHE A 141 4.05 -0.12 4.12
N ASN A 142 3.40 -1.09 3.49
CA ASN A 142 3.11 -1.07 2.06
C ASN A 142 2.21 0.12 1.71
N ASN A 143 2.17 0.49 0.43
CA ASN A 143 1.23 1.50 -0.05
C ASN A 143 -0.21 0.96 0.03
N LEU A 144 -1.16 1.87 0.25
CA LEU A 144 -2.58 1.55 0.22
C LEU A 144 -3.12 1.54 -1.22
N PRO A 145 -4.08 0.64 -1.54
CA PRO A 145 -4.76 0.66 -2.83
C PRO A 145 -5.57 1.94 -3.05
N VAL A 146 -5.51 2.50 -4.26
CA VAL A 146 -6.35 3.65 -4.63
C VAL A 146 -7.77 3.18 -4.89
N ALA A 147 -8.74 3.82 -4.24
CA ALA A 147 -10.10 3.31 -4.12
C ALA A 147 -10.92 3.33 -5.43
N ASP A 148 -10.55 4.18 -6.39
CA ASP A 148 -11.28 4.36 -7.66
C ASP A 148 -10.54 3.82 -8.91
N TRP A 149 -9.45 3.07 -8.72
CA TRP A 149 -8.62 2.59 -9.83
C TRP A 149 -9.19 1.35 -10.55
N ALA A 150 -10.11 0.62 -9.94
CA ALA A 150 -10.70 -0.58 -10.54
C ALA A 150 -12.24 -0.54 -10.61
N PRO A 151 -12.83 0.39 -11.38
CA PRO A 151 -14.28 0.43 -11.56
C PRO A 151 -14.76 -0.77 -12.37
N ILE A 152 -15.89 -1.35 -11.97
CA ILE A 152 -16.59 -2.45 -12.66
C ILE A 152 -18.10 -2.26 -12.61
N THR A 153 -18.81 -3.13 -13.33
CA THR A 153 -20.24 -3.38 -13.15
C THR A 153 -20.43 -4.74 -12.48
N ILE A 154 -21.21 -4.80 -11.41
CA ILE A 154 -21.61 -6.04 -10.73
C ILE A 154 -23.10 -5.96 -10.37
N MET A 155 -23.87 -7.03 -10.57
CA MET A 155 -25.32 -7.05 -10.34
C MET A 155 -26.06 -5.92 -11.05
N GLY A 156 -25.49 -5.40 -12.16
CA GLY A 156 -26.01 -4.27 -12.91
C GLY A 156 -25.68 -2.88 -12.33
N HIS A 157 -24.88 -2.80 -11.27
CA HIS A 157 -24.48 -1.57 -10.58
C HIS A 157 -22.98 -1.33 -10.64
N LYS A 158 -22.57 -0.07 -10.52
CA LYS A 158 -21.17 0.32 -10.40
C LYS A 158 -20.61 -0.14 -9.05
N ALA A 159 -19.39 -0.66 -9.07
CA ALA A 159 -18.59 -0.96 -7.89
C ALA A 159 -17.10 -0.76 -8.19
N TYR A 160 -16.25 -0.91 -7.19
CA TYR A 160 -14.80 -0.83 -7.32
C TYR A 160 -14.12 -2.07 -6.77
N GLY A 161 -13.14 -2.60 -7.48
CA GLY A 161 -12.24 -3.64 -6.99
C GLY A 161 -11.08 -3.05 -6.18
N VAL A 162 -10.38 -3.91 -5.45
CA VAL A 162 -9.12 -3.58 -4.78
C VAL A 162 -7.99 -3.71 -5.79
N PHE A 163 -7.52 -2.58 -6.31
CA PHE A 163 -6.43 -2.53 -7.28
C PHE A 163 -5.09 -2.58 -6.55
N ILE A 164 -4.36 -3.65 -6.76
CA ILE A 164 -3.00 -3.84 -6.22
C ILE A 164 -2.01 -3.53 -7.34
N ALA A 165 -1.07 -2.64 -7.05
CA ALA A 165 0.11 -2.38 -7.85
C ALA A 165 1.36 -2.61 -6.98
N PRO A 166 2.56 -2.74 -7.57
CA PRO A 166 3.76 -2.98 -6.79
C PRO A 166 3.97 -1.97 -5.67
N GLY A 167 4.34 -2.50 -4.51
CA GLY A 167 4.46 -1.74 -3.27
C GLY A 167 3.19 -1.71 -2.45
N MET A 168 2.05 -2.21 -2.95
CA MET A 168 0.77 -2.29 -2.24
C MET A 168 0.56 -3.66 -1.58
N GLY A 169 -0.41 -3.75 -0.70
CA GLY A 169 -0.87 -4.98 -0.06
C GLY A 169 -1.63 -4.72 1.23
N LEU A 170 -2.59 -5.57 1.51
CA LEU A 170 -3.38 -5.59 2.74
C LEU A 170 -3.13 -6.90 3.49
N ARG A 171 -3.26 -6.88 4.83
CA ARG A 171 -2.90 -8.03 5.63
C ARG A 171 -3.59 -8.02 6.99
N ASN A 172 -3.75 -9.20 7.57
CA ASN A 172 -4.08 -9.41 8.98
C ASN A 172 -3.15 -10.50 9.52
N ASP A 173 -2.26 -10.13 10.40
CA ASP A 173 -1.27 -11.02 11.00
C ASP A 173 -1.75 -11.64 12.31
N ASN A 174 -2.93 -11.26 12.79
CA ASN A 174 -3.55 -11.77 14.01
C ASN A 174 -5.04 -12.16 13.79
N PRO A 175 -5.34 -13.05 12.84
CA PRO A 175 -6.71 -13.45 12.59
C PRO A 175 -7.21 -14.50 13.60
N HIS A 176 -8.51 -14.74 13.60
CA HIS A 176 -9.18 -15.72 14.46
C HIS A 176 -9.81 -16.83 13.64
N GLY A 177 -9.52 -18.08 13.98
CA GLY A 177 -10.16 -19.26 13.40
C GLY A 177 -9.59 -19.73 12.06
N THR A 178 -8.52 -19.10 11.56
CA THR A 178 -7.75 -19.56 10.40
C THR A 178 -6.98 -20.84 10.71
N ALA A 179 -6.67 -21.63 9.68
CA ALA A 179 -5.89 -22.84 9.82
C ALA A 179 -4.43 -22.54 10.20
N VAL A 180 -3.88 -23.35 11.09
CA VAL A 180 -2.46 -23.37 11.44
C VAL A 180 -1.90 -24.77 11.30
N ASP A 181 -0.58 -24.91 11.20
CA ASP A 181 0.08 -26.18 10.97
C ASP A 181 -0.48 -26.93 9.74
N ASP A 182 -0.80 -28.18 9.86
CA ASP A 182 -1.34 -29.03 8.79
C ASP A 182 -2.88 -29.11 8.79
N GLN A 183 -3.57 -28.19 9.48
CA GLN A 183 -5.03 -28.16 9.50
C GLN A 183 -5.60 -27.91 8.11
N ALA A 184 -6.72 -28.58 7.82
CA ALA A 184 -7.42 -28.35 6.56
C ALA A 184 -8.00 -26.93 6.48
N GLU A 185 -8.06 -26.39 5.26
CA GLU A 185 -8.70 -25.11 4.93
C GLU A 185 -9.11 -25.08 3.46
N GLY A 186 -10.01 -24.15 3.13
CA GLY A 186 -10.36 -23.83 1.77
C GLY A 186 -10.43 -22.33 1.60
N GLN A 187 -10.21 -21.87 0.38
CA GLN A 187 -10.26 -20.46 0.03
C GLN A 187 -10.66 -20.26 -1.42
N TYR A 188 -11.30 -19.14 -1.68
CA TYR A 188 -11.56 -18.70 -3.06
C TYR A 188 -11.39 -17.21 -3.16
N TRP A 189 -11.17 -16.74 -4.38
CA TRP A 189 -11.24 -15.34 -4.75
C TRP A 189 -11.78 -15.14 -6.18
N VAL A 190 -12.17 -13.89 -6.46
CA VAL A 190 -12.49 -13.42 -7.81
C VAL A 190 -11.56 -12.26 -8.15
N VAL A 191 -10.80 -12.40 -9.24
CA VAL A 191 -9.79 -11.44 -9.66
C VAL A 191 -9.94 -11.02 -11.12
N ASN A 192 -9.26 -9.94 -11.51
CA ASN A 192 -9.16 -9.50 -12.89
C ASN A 192 -8.11 -10.33 -13.64
N GLY A 193 -8.53 -11.08 -14.65
CA GLY A 193 -7.66 -11.93 -15.44
C GLY A 193 -6.78 -11.18 -16.47
N HIS A 194 -6.95 -9.86 -16.59
CA HIS A 194 -6.17 -9.00 -17.47
C HIS A 194 -5.24 -8.04 -16.71
N HIS A 195 -5.27 -8.09 -15.37
CA HIS A 195 -4.39 -7.31 -14.51
C HIS A 195 -3.53 -8.27 -13.69
N TYR A 196 -2.31 -8.48 -14.13
CA TYR A 196 -1.33 -9.40 -13.54
C TYR A 196 0.08 -9.11 -14.06
N ASN A 197 1.09 -9.58 -13.34
CA ASN A 197 2.47 -9.60 -13.81
C ASN A 197 3.20 -10.85 -13.32
N GLY A 198 4.50 -10.95 -13.57
CA GLY A 198 5.38 -12.03 -13.10
C GLY A 198 6.11 -11.71 -11.81
N GLY A 199 5.71 -10.69 -11.09
CA GLY A 199 6.24 -10.38 -9.77
C GLY A 199 5.74 -11.35 -8.70
N GLY A 200 6.43 -11.49 -7.61
CA GLY A 200 5.97 -12.22 -6.43
C GLY A 200 5.53 -11.23 -5.34
N CYS A 201 4.43 -11.49 -4.64
CA CYS A 201 3.39 -12.45 -4.98
C CYS A 201 2.02 -11.76 -4.95
N PHE A 202 1.15 -12.09 -5.89
CA PHE A 202 -0.25 -11.64 -5.87
C PHE A 202 -1.10 -12.77 -5.30
N ASP A 203 -1.24 -12.75 -3.98
CA ASP A 203 -1.81 -13.82 -3.18
C ASP A 203 -3.06 -13.39 -2.43
N TYR A 204 -3.89 -14.38 -2.11
CA TYR A 204 -4.92 -14.33 -1.09
C TYR A 204 -4.97 -15.66 -0.34
N GLY A 205 -4.91 -15.60 0.97
CA GLY A 205 -5.04 -16.78 1.83
C GLY A 205 -4.14 -16.75 3.05
N ASN A 206 -3.70 -17.92 3.46
CA ASN A 206 -2.95 -18.17 4.69
C ASN A 206 -1.46 -17.90 4.50
N GLY A 207 -0.87 -17.01 5.28
CA GLY A 207 0.56 -16.70 5.20
C GLY A 207 1.25 -16.67 6.56
N GLU A 208 2.53 -16.32 6.52
CA GLU A 208 3.34 -16.09 7.71
C GLU A 208 2.81 -14.89 8.49
N ILE A 209 2.92 -14.96 9.81
CA ILE A 209 2.43 -13.93 10.71
C ILE A 209 3.43 -12.81 11.00
N ASP A 210 4.60 -12.79 10.39
CA ASP A 210 5.67 -11.82 10.69
C ASP A 210 6.31 -11.14 9.47
N SER A 211 5.68 -11.29 8.31
CA SER A 211 6.19 -10.74 7.04
C SER A 211 7.60 -11.22 6.67
N ARG A 212 7.96 -12.44 7.01
CA ARG A 212 9.27 -13.06 6.73
C ARG A 212 9.10 -14.46 6.17
N ASP A 213 10.01 -14.84 5.27
CA ASP A 213 10.13 -16.23 4.80
C ASP A 213 10.59 -17.15 5.95
N ASP A 214 9.71 -18.02 6.40
CA ASP A 214 9.95 -19.00 7.46
C ASP A 214 10.19 -20.42 6.94
N GLY A 215 10.25 -20.57 5.64
CA GLY A 215 10.59 -21.79 4.94
C GLY A 215 9.38 -22.55 4.39
N GLU A 216 9.66 -23.63 3.70
CA GLU A 216 8.66 -24.37 2.93
C GLU A 216 7.48 -24.85 3.78
N GLY A 217 6.27 -24.61 3.29
CA GLY A 217 5.03 -25.06 3.87
C GLY A 217 4.45 -24.18 4.97
N THR A 218 4.96 -22.97 5.16
CA THR A 218 4.49 -22.03 6.20
C THR A 218 3.29 -21.20 5.77
N MET A 219 2.95 -21.22 4.48
CA MET A 219 1.76 -20.58 3.95
C MET A 219 0.98 -21.48 2.98
N GLU A 220 -0.26 -21.14 2.68
CA GLU A 220 -1.07 -21.73 1.62
C GLU A 220 -2.07 -20.69 1.11
N THR A 221 -1.82 -20.15 -0.09
CA THR A 221 -2.67 -19.11 -0.69
C THR A 221 -3.11 -19.50 -2.08
N THR A 222 -4.12 -18.84 -2.63
CA THR A 222 -4.29 -18.81 -4.07
C THR A 222 -3.38 -17.74 -4.67
N TYR A 223 -2.77 -18.05 -5.81
CA TYR A 223 -1.93 -17.16 -6.61
C TYR A 223 -2.47 -17.01 -8.03
N PHE A 224 -2.41 -15.81 -8.58
CA PHE A 224 -2.71 -15.56 -9.99
C PHE A 224 -1.65 -14.64 -10.61
N GLY A 225 -1.02 -15.08 -11.69
CA GLY A 225 0.01 -14.31 -12.38
C GLY A 225 0.84 -15.18 -13.33
N ASN A 226 1.99 -14.68 -13.75
CA ASN A 226 2.88 -15.39 -14.68
C ASN A 226 4.34 -15.46 -14.20
N ALA A 227 4.55 -15.57 -12.89
CA ALA A 227 5.90 -15.78 -12.32
C ALA A 227 6.48 -17.13 -12.74
N THR A 228 7.75 -17.14 -13.19
CA THR A 228 8.42 -18.31 -13.72
C THR A 228 9.60 -18.86 -12.90
N PRO A 229 9.99 -18.26 -11.75
CA PRO A 229 11.10 -18.79 -10.95
C PRO A 229 10.84 -20.15 -10.32
N TRP A 230 9.57 -20.51 -10.13
CA TRP A 230 9.10 -21.73 -9.47
C TRP A 230 8.36 -22.66 -10.43
N TYR A 231 7.47 -23.54 -9.91
CA TYR A 231 6.61 -24.37 -10.77
C TYR A 231 5.56 -23.48 -11.46
N HIS A 232 5.38 -23.67 -12.75
CA HIS A 232 4.48 -22.83 -13.55
C HIS A 232 3.94 -23.59 -14.77
N GLY A 233 2.89 -23.06 -15.37
CA GLY A 233 2.36 -23.57 -16.64
C GLY A 233 3.17 -23.11 -17.87
N PRO A 234 2.73 -23.48 -19.08
CA PRO A 234 3.40 -23.06 -20.32
C PRO A 234 3.35 -21.54 -20.50
N PRO A 235 4.47 -20.89 -20.90
CA PRO A 235 4.47 -19.44 -21.16
C PRO A 235 3.48 -19.06 -22.30
N PRO A 236 2.91 -17.84 -22.26
CA PRO A 236 3.27 -16.71 -21.38
C PRO A 236 2.46 -16.65 -20.08
N GLY A 237 1.56 -17.59 -19.77
CA GLY A 237 0.62 -17.45 -18.67
C GLY A 237 -0.51 -16.46 -18.97
N PRO A 238 -1.26 -15.92 -17.98
CA PRO A 238 -1.15 -16.24 -16.55
C PRO A 238 -1.73 -17.61 -16.18
N TRP A 239 -1.43 -18.03 -14.94
CA TRP A 239 -1.91 -19.31 -14.40
C TRP A 239 -2.55 -19.13 -13.03
N ILE A 240 -3.42 -20.07 -12.67
CA ILE A 240 -3.91 -20.25 -11.30
C ILE A 240 -2.95 -21.24 -10.62
N MET A 241 -2.33 -20.81 -9.53
CA MET A 241 -1.39 -21.62 -8.76
C MET A 241 -1.67 -21.43 -7.25
N THR A 242 -0.89 -22.10 -6.42
CA THR A 242 -0.94 -21.98 -4.96
C THR A 242 0.46 -21.61 -4.47
N ASP A 243 0.59 -20.58 -3.64
CA ASP A 243 1.83 -20.30 -2.94
C ASP A 243 1.85 -21.06 -1.61
N GLN A 244 2.89 -21.85 -1.39
CA GLN A 244 3.09 -22.67 -0.20
C GLN A 244 4.41 -22.33 0.50
N GLU A 245 4.92 -21.13 0.29
CA GLU A 245 6.20 -20.55 0.68
C GLU A 245 7.41 -21.24 0.01
N ASN A 246 8.33 -20.41 -0.45
CA ASN A 246 9.49 -20.77 -1.26
C ASN A 246 9.14 -21.54 -2.55
N ASN A 247 7.86 -21.61 -2.92
CA ASN A 247 7.41 -22.35 -4.08
C ASN A 247 5.98 -22.00 -4.50
N LEU A 248 5.84 -21.38 -5.66
CA LEU A 248 4.55 -21.35 -6.34
C LEU A 248 4.31 -22.71 -6.98
N VAL A 249 3.20 -23.35 -6.65
CA VAL A 249 2.90 -24.69 -7.13
C VAL A 249 1.62 -24.70 -7.96
N GLY A 250 1.70 -25.33 -9.12
CA GLY A 250 0.55 -25.64 -9.97
C GLY A 250 0.36 -27.12 -10.17
N CYS A 251 1.39 -27.92 -9.82
CA CYS A 251 1.39 -29.36 -9.96
C CYS A 251 2.48 -30.01 -9.11
N VAL A 252 2.43 -31.34 -9.02
CA VAL A 252 3.55 -32.15 -8.51
C VAL A 252 4.31 -32.72 -9.69
N THR A 253 5.58 -32.37 -9.84
CA THR A 253 6.44 -32.95 -10.86
C THR A 253 7.39 -33.96 -10.28
N THR A 254 7.38 -35.17 -10.84
CA THR A 254 8.27 -36.30 -10.42
C THR A 254 9.69 -36.16 -10.97
N ASN A 255 9.91 -35.29 -11.97
CA ASN A 255 11.14 -35.21 -12.76
C ASN A 255 12.01 -33.99 -12.46
N GLY A 256 11.69 -33.19 -11.45
CA GLY A 256 12.42 -31.98 -11.11
C GLY A 256 12.29 -30.83 -12.14
N THR A 257 11.40 -30.95 -13.13
CA THR A 257 11.06 -29.85 -14.02
C THR A 257 10.08 -28.92 -13.34
N LYS A 258 10.18 -27.60 -13.64
CA LYS A 258 9.24 -26.59 -13.13
C LYS A 258 8.00 -26.44 -13.99
N ASP A 259 7.93 -27.10 -15.14
CA ASP A 259 6.81 -26.99 -16.07
C ASP A 259 5.62 -27.84 -15.59
N CYS A 260 4.47 -27.23 -15.52
CA CYS A 260 3.20 -27.87 -15.22
C CYS A 260 2.27 -27.80 -16.42
N ASP A 261 1.38 -28.78 -16.57
CA ASP A 261 0.33 -28.75 -17.59
C ASP A 261 -0.88 -27.93 -17.10
N LEU A 262 -0.66 -26.63 -16.91
CA LEU A 262 -1.69 -25.68 -16.51
C LEU A 262 -2.22 -24.93 -17.73
N PRO A 263 -3.53 -24.67 -17.83
CA PRO A 263 -4.07 -23.86 -18.90
C PRO A 263 -3.65 -22.40 -18.71
N ILE A 264 -3.33 -21.73 -19.84
CA ILE A 264 -3.22 -20.27 -19.88
C ILE A 264 -4.62 -19.70 -19.68
N ILE A 265 -4.78 -18.82 -18.71
CA ILE A 265 -6.07 -18.20 -18.40
C ILE A 265 -6.29 -16.98 -19.30
N THR A 266 -7.43 -16.94 -19.97
CA THR A 266 -7.81 -15.85 -20.87
C THR A 266 -9.13 -15.19 -20.49
N TRP A 267 -9.70 -15.58 -19.36
CA TRP A 267 -10.94 -15.01 -18.85
C TRP A 267 -10.70 -13.61 -18.28
N ARG A 268 -11.67 -12.74 -18.47
CA ARG A 268 -11.57 -11.36 -17.95
C ARG A 268 -11.73 -11.30 -16.44
N PHE A 269 -12.65 -12.10 -15.90
CA PHE A 269 -12.85 -12.25 -14.47
C PHE A 269 -12.61 -13.72 -14.14
N VAL A 270 -11.79 -13.97 -13.16
CA VAL A 270 -11.29 -15.31 -12.82
C VAL A 270 -11.74 -15.67 -11.43
N THR A 271 -12.46 -16.78 -11.28
CA THR A 271 -12.61 -17.44 -9.98
C THR A 271 -11.49 -18.46 -9.82
N ALA A 272 -10.78 -18.41 -8.69
CA ALA A 272 -9.84 -19.45 -8.34
C ALA A 272 -10.04 -19.91 -6.90
N THR A 273 -9.72 -21.19 -6.62
CA THR A 273 -9.77 -21.78 -5.30
C THR A 273 -8.45 -22.48 -4.98
N ALA A 274 -8.10 -22.50 -3.70
CA ALA A 274 -7.06 -23.38 -3.17
C ALA A 274 -7.59 -24.02 -1.88
N ASP A 275 -7.60 -25.33 -1.84
CA ASP A 275 -8.07 -26.13 -0.71
C ASP A 275 -6.93 -27.05 -0.27
N GLY A 276 -6.58 -27.03 1.01
CA GLY A 276 -5.54 -27.87 1.58
C GLY A 276 -6.04 -28.70 2.74
N GLU A 277 -5.52 -29.95 2.85
CA GLU A 277 -5.68 -30.83 3.98
C GLU A 277 -4.41 -31.67 4.17
N PRO A 278 -4.24 -32.41 5.28
CA PRO A 278 -3.07 -33.26 5.47
C PRO A 278 -2.81 -34.17 4.26
N HIS A 279 -1.57 -34.13 3.75
CA HIS A 279 -1.08 -34.93 2.62
C HIS A 279 -1.68 -34.60 1.24
N HIS A 280 -2.57 -33.61 1.14
CA HIS A 280 -3.35 -33.37 -0.08
C HIS A 280 -3.63 -31.86 -0.28
N TRP A 281 -3.69 -31.42 -1.55
CA TRP A 281 -4.18 -30.11 -1.91
C TRP A 281 -4.89 -30.12 -3.27
N ARG A 282 -5.80 -29.19 -3.45
CA ARG A 282 -6.56 -29.01 -4.68
C ARG A 282 -6.67 -27.54 -5.06
N SER A 283 -6.46 -27.22 -6.33
CA SER A 283 -6.80 -25.92 -6.90
C SER A 283 -7.80 -26.07 -8.04
N MET A 284 -8.71 -25.13 -8.13
CA MET A 284 -9.72 -25.07 -9.20
C MET A 284 -9.79 -23.66 -9.75
N GLY A 285 -10.24 -23.52 -11.01
CA GLY A 285 -10.42 -22.21 -11.65
C GLY A 285 -11.55 -22.20 -12.66
N GLY A 286 -12.18 -21.05 -12.84
CA GLY A 286 -13.27 -20.84 -13.77
C GLY A 286 -13.44 -19.42 -14.21
N ASP A 287 -14.18 -19.22 -15.31
CA ASP A 287 -14.63 -17.91 -15.73
C ASP A 287 -15.72 -17.42 -14.79
N ALA A 288 -15.47 -16.32 -14.09
CA ALA A 288 -16.43 -15.73 -13.15
C ALA A 288 -17.71 -15.20 -13.83
N GLN A 289 -17.73 -15.14 -15.15
CA GLN A 289 -18.90 -14.69 -15.92
C GLN A 289 -19.78 -15.87 -16.41
N THR A 290 -19.23 -17.09 -16.52
CA THR A 290 -19.97 -18.23 -17.07
C THR A 290 -19.33 -19.57 -16.75
N GLY A 291 -20.14 -20.64 -16.70
CA GLY A 291 -19.68 -22.00 -16.61
C GLY A 291 -19.30 -22.45 -15.20
N GLU A 292 -18.58 -23.56 -15.16
CA GLU A 292 -18.19 -24.26 -13.94
C GLU A 292 -16.68 -24.15 -13.69
N LEU A 293 -16.24 -24.38 -12.43
CA LEU A 293 -14.83 -24.52 -12.12
C LEU A 293 -14.26 -25.80 -12.72
N LYS A 294 -13.03 -25.71 -13.21
CA LYS A 294 -12.21 -26.83 -13.65
C LYS A 294 -11.12 -27.11 -12.61
N ILE A 295 -10.78 -28.37 -12.41
CA ILE A 295 -9.65 -28.75 -11.59
C ILE A 295 -8.37 -28.31 -12.31
N MET A 296 -7.54 -27.51 -11.65
CA MET A 296 -6.18 -27.16 -12.09
C MET A 296 -5.19 -28.18 -11.56
N PHE A 297 -5.32 -28.55 -10.29
CA PHE A 297 -4.59 -29.62 -9.67
C PHE A 297 -5.44 -30.28 -8.57
N ASP A 298 -5.26 -31.58 -8.37
CA ASP A 298 -5.89 -32.36 -7.28
C ASP A 298 -4.97 -33.56 -6.99
N GLY A 299 -4.25 -33.52 -5.85
CA GLY A 299 -3.25 -34.52 -5.58
C GLY A 299 -2.42 -34.29 -4.30
N PRO A 300 -1.32 -35.04 -4.14
CA PRO A 300 -0.48 -34.97 -2.96
C PRO A 300 0.31 -33.65 -2.90
N ARG A 301 0.81 -33.34 -1.69
CA ARG A 301 1.75 -32.21 -1.49
C ARG A 301 2.98 -32.37 -2.39
N VAL A 302 3.57 -31.23 -2.75
CA VAL A 302 4.64 -31.13 -3.76
C VAL A 302 5.93 -31.89 -3.38
N SER A 303 6.22 -31.99 -2.11
CA SER A 303 7.34 -32.75 -1.57
C SER A 303 7.19 -32.98 -0.07
N LYS A 304 8.09 -33.79 0.52
CA LYS A 304 8.14 -34.02 1.98
C LYS A 304 8.44 -32.77 2.81
N ARG A 305 8.87 -31.68 2.21
CA ARG A 305 9.09 -30.40 2.90
C ARG A 305 7.78 -29.65 3.13
N TYR A 306 6.75 -29.97 2.36
CA TYR A 306 5.39 -29.44 2.44
C TYR A 306 4.41 -30.46 3.04
N ASP A 307 4.91 -31.52 3.66
CA ASP A 307 4.10 -32.61 4.21
C ASP A 307 4.73 -33.13 5.50
N PRO A 308 4.22 -32.77 6.68
CA PRO A 308 3.06 -31.88 6.93
C PRO A 308 3.34 -30.39 6.61
N MET A 309 2.28 -29.65 6.29
CA MET A 309 2.34 -28.20 6.22
C MET A 309 2.57 -27.58 7.61
N ARG A 310 2.98 -26.30 7.64
CA ARG A 310 3.32 -25.56 8.86
C ARG A 310 2.78 -24.14 8.78
N LYS A 311 1.54 -24.04 8.32
CA LYS A 311 0.84 -22.77 8.11
C LYS A 311 0.79 -21.96 9.38
N GLN A 312 0.89 -20.64 9.26
CA GLN A 312 0.96 -19.76 10.43
C GLN A 312 -0.35 -18.99 10.69
N GLY A 313 -1.22 -18.90 9.69
CA GLY A 313 -2.58 -18.41 9.88
C GLY A 313 -2.83 -16.94 9.55
N ALA A 314 -1.84 -16.12 9.19
CA ALA A 314 -2.10 -14.74 8.72
C ALA A 314 -2.99 -14.75 7.47
N ILE A 315 -3.70 -13.65 7.24
CA ILE A 315 -4.50 -13.47 6.02
C ILE A 315 -3.86 -12.40 5.17
N LEU A 316 -3.55 -12.75 3.92
CA LEU A 316 -2.87 -11.89 2.94
C LEU A 316 -3.82 -11.48 1.82
N MET A 317 -3.61 -10.31 1.25
CA MET A 317 -4.21 -9.88 -0.01
C MET A 317 -3.27 -8.97 -0.80
N GLY A 318 -2.81 -9.47 -1.96
CA GLY A 318 -1.97 -8.71 -2.89
C GLY A 318 -0.50 -8.60 -2.50
N ASN A 319 -0.03 -9.44 -1.61
CA ASN A 319 1.36 -9.60 -1.22
C ASN A 319 1.61 -11.02 -0.73
N GLY A 320 2.86 -11.48 -0.75
CA GLY A 320 3.25 -12.80 -0.24
C GLY A 320 3.40 -12.83 1.28
N GLY A 321 3.65 -14.01 1.84
CA GLY A 321 3.82 -14.24 3.26
C GLY A 321 4.99 -13.45 3.84
N ASP A 322 6.13 -13.45 3.17
CA ASP A 322 7.33 -12.66 3.45
C ASP A 322 7.18 -11.15 3.09
N ASN A 323 5.96 -10.73 2.75
CA ASN A 323 5.62 -9.42 2.20
C ASN A 323 6.33 -9.10 0.88
N SER A 324 6.58 -10.10 0.03
CA SER A 324 6.89 -9.86 -1.37
C SER A 324 5.71 -9.14 -2.03
N ASN A 325 5.97 -7.91 -2.52
CA ASN A 325 4.92 -6.97 -2.95
C ASN A 325 5.18 -6.37 -4.34
N ARG A 326 5.78 -7.17 -5.24
CA ARG A 326 6.12 -6.73 -6.61
C ARG A 326 5.03 -7.06 -7.63
N SER A 327 3.89 -7.54 -7.18
CA SER A 327 2.82 -8.03 -8.04
C SER A 327 1.80 -6.97 -8.39
N ASP A 328 1.17 -7.18 -9.55
CA ASP A 328 -0.04 -6.50 -9.98
C ASP A 328 -1.24 -7.45 -9.90
N GLY A 329 -2.38 -6.90 -9.57
CA GLY A 329 -3.65 -7.60 -9.66
C GLY A 329 -4.83 -6.78 -9.13
N THR A 330 -6.03 -7.24 -9.40
CA THR A 330 -7.25 -6.64 -8.83
C THR A 330 -8.11 -7.72 -8.21
N VAL A 331 -8.46 -7.56 -6.94
CA VAL A 331 -9.35 -8.45 -6.20
C VAL A 331 -10.73 -7.83 -6.08
N TYR A 332 -11.78 -8.61 -6.29
CA TYR A 332 -13.17 -8.18 -6.16
C TYR A 332 -13.86 -8.75 -4.92
N GLU A 333 -13.68 -10.04 -4.68
CA GLU A 333 -14.17 -10.75 -3.50
C GLU A 333 -13.28 -11.95 -3.19
N ALA A 334 -13.23 -12.37 -1.92
CA ALA A 334 -12.46 -13.49 -1.47
C ALA A 334 -12.96 -14.00 -0.11
N ALA A 335 -12.79 -15.28 0.19
CA ALA A 335 -13.08 -15.81 1.51
C ALA A 335 -12.20 -17.03 1.83
N MET A 336 -12.02 -17.27 3.14
CA MET A 336 -11.37 -18.45 3.70
C MET A 336 -12.35 -19.20 4.59
N THR A 337 -12.28 -20.51 4.57
CA THR A 337 -13.08 -21.36 5.45
C THR A 337 -12.39 -21.61 6.78
N ALA A 338 -13.16 -21.98 7.80
CA ALA A 338 -12.65 -22.23 9.13
C ALA A 338 -11.65 -23.41 9.18
N ALA A 339 -10.68 -23.30 10.09
CA ALA A 339 -9.69 -24.32 10.35
C ALA A 339 -10.32 -25.73 10.51
N GLY A 340 -9.69 -26.73 9.91
CA GLY A 340 -10.13 -28.13 9.93
C GLY A 340 -11.26 -28.45 8.92
N THR A 341 -11.58 -27.53 8.00
CA THR A 341 -12.60 -27.76 6.97
C THR A 341 -11.98 -27.83 5.57
N PHE A 342 -12.41 -28.77 4.75
CA PHE A 342 -12.02 -28.94 3.36
C PHE A 342 -13.28 -28.93 2.49
N PRO A 343 -13.57 -27.84 1.75
CA PRO A 343 -14.77 -27.73 0.95
C PRO A 343 -14.85 -28.83 -0.12
N THR A 344 -16.03 -29.42 -0.28
CA THR A 344 -16.23 -30.41 -1.34
C THR A 344 -16.22 -29.72 -2.71
N GLN A 345 -15.90 -30.49 -3.77
CA GLN A 345 -15.98 -29.98 -5.14
C GLN A 345 -17.40 -29.47 -5.47
N GLU A 346 -18.45 -30.14 -4.97
CA GLU A 346 -19.83 -29.70 -5.15
C GLU A 346 -20.08 -28.32 -4.49
N THR A 347 -19.54 -28.10 -3.29
CA THR A 347 -19.63 -26.81 -2.61
C THR A 347 -18.91 -25.73 -3.42
N GLN A 348 -17.72 -26.00 -3.93
CA GLN A 348 -16.98 -25.05 -4.78
C GLN A 348 -17.75 -24.71 -6.07
N GLN A 349 -18.42 -25.69 -6.69
CA GLN A 349 -19.27 -25.45 -7.88
C GLN A 349 -20.50 -24.56 -7.57
N LYS A 350 -21.09 -24.74 -6.39
CA LYS A 350 -22.20 -23.87 -5.93
C LYS A 350 -21.71 -22.43 -5.67
N VAL A 351 -20.51 -22.26 -5.11
CA VAL A 351 -19.86 -20.96 -4.94
C VAL A 351 -19.63 -20.31 -6.31
N GLN A 352 -19.09 -21.04 -7.27
CA GLN A 352 -18.93 -20.56 -8.64
C GLN A 352 -20.27 -20.12 -9.26
N ALA A 353 -21.34 -20.90 -9.07
CA ALA A 353 -22.66 -20.52 -9.57
C ALA A 353 -23.16 -19.18 -8.95
N SER A 354 -22.87 -18.94 -7.66
CA SER A 354 -23.17 -17.65 -6.99
C SER A 354 -22.31 -16.52 -7.56
N VAL A 355 -21.03 -16.78 -7.88
CA VAL A 355 -20.14 -15.80 -8.51
C VAL A 355 -20.66 -15.44 -9.92
N VAL A 356 -20.99 -16.41 -10.75
CA VAL A 356 -21.57 -16.21 -12.08
C VAL A 356 -22.89 -15.43 -12.02
N ALA A 357 -23.73 -15.73 -11.03
CA ALA A 357 -24.98 -15.02 -10.81
C ALA A 357 -24.82 -13.53 -10.44
N ALA A 358 -23.65 -13.15 -9.91
CA ALA A 358 -23.33 -11.75 -9.60
C ALA A 358 -23.05 -10.89 -10.85
N LYS A 359 -22.85 -11.51 -12.02
CA LYS A 359 -22.72 -10.83 -13.33
C LYS A 359 -21.65 -9.74 -13.35
N TYR A 360 -20.42 -10.14 -13.09
CA TYR A 360 -19.26 -9.27 -13.27
C TYR A 360 -19.18 -8.79 -14.74
N ASP A 361 -18.96 -7.50 -14.95
CA ASP A 361 -18.74 -6.90 -16.28
C ASP A 361 -17.81 -5.68 -16.14
N VAL A 362 -17.32 -5.20 -17.27
CA VAL A 362 -16.49 -4.00 -17.36
C VAL A 362 -17.25 -2.75 -16.89
N PRO A 363 -16.55 -1.64 -16.60
CA PRO A 363 -17.22 -0.38 -16.27
C PRO A 363 -18.17 0.04 -17.39
N ARG A 364 -19.39 0.43 -17.03
CA ARG A 364 -20.40 0.92 -17.97
C ARG A 364 -20.01 2.25 -18.58
N LEU A 365 -19.33 3.09 -17.80
CA LEU A 365 -18.94 4.44 -18.21
C LEU A 365 -17.45 4.63 -18.03
N SER A 366 -16.80 5.26 -19.01
CA SER A 366 -15.38 5.58 -18.96
C SER A 366 -15.08 6.93 -19.59
N LEU A 367 -14.00 7.56 -19.13
CA LEU A 367 -13.39 8.75 -19.73
C LEU A 367 -12.05 8.38 -20.36
N THR A 368 -11.65 9.07 -21.41
CA THR A 368 -10.30 9.01 -21.98
C THR A 368 -9.55 10.32 -21.64
N PRO A 369 -8.22 10.30 -21.48
CA PRO A 369 -7.30 9.23 -21.88
C PRO A 369 -7.31 8.01 -20.96
N ARG A 370 -7.32 6.83 -21.58
CA ARG A 370 -7.26 5.54 -20.92
C ARG A 370 -6.60 4.55 -21.86
N SER A 371 -5.59 3.81 -21.41
CA SER A 371 -4.87 2.89 -22.30
C SER A 371 -5.69 1.66 -22.67
N ALA A 372 -6.51 1.16 -21.76
CA ALA A 372 -7.44 0.05 -21.97
C ALA A 372 -8.62 0.11 -20.98
N ILE A 373 -9.63 -0.72 -21.21
CA ILE A 373 -10.84 -0.75 -20.37
C ILE A 373 -10.56 -1.27 -18.94
N ASP A 374 -9.50 -2.04 -18.80
CA ASP A 374 -9.09 -2.63 -17.51
C ASP A 374 -8.05 -1.77 -16.77
N THR A 375 -7.56 -0.68 -17.38
CA THR A 375 -6.62 0.22 -16.72
C THR A 375 -7.35 1.19 -15.80
N PRO A 376 -6.72 1.64 -14.73
CA PRO A 376 -7.22 2.74 -13.92
C PRO A 376 -7.50 3.99 -14.76
N PRO A 377 -8.42 4.86 -14.32
CA PRO A 377 -8.57 6.18 -14.91
C PRO A 377 -7.23 6.93 -14.95
N GLY A 378 -6.95 7.62 -16.04
CA GLY A 378 -5.76 8.45 -16.18
C GLY A 378 -5.83 9.74 -15.39
N LEU A 379 -4.78 10.53 -15.53
CA LEU A 379 -4.73 11.92 -15.09
C LEU A 379 -4.57 12.81 -16.32
N GLN A 380 -5.46 13.79 -16.49
CA GLN A 380 -5.37 14.75 -17.56
C GLN A 380 -4.80 16.09 -17.05
N THR A 381 -3.71 16.56 -17.63
CA THR A 381 -3.05 17.82 -17.21
C THR A 381 -3.32 18.93 -18.22
N PHE A 382 -3.90 20.03 -17.75
CA PHE A 382 -4.13 21.28 -18.47
C PHE A 382 -3.15 22.35 -18.01
N SER A 383 -2.80 23.27 -18.91
CA SER A 383 -2.30 24.58 -18.52
C SER A 383 -3.48 25.55 -18.41
N PRO A 384 -3.40 26.59 -17.57
CA PRO A 384 -4.48 27.58 -17.46
C PRO A 384 -4.92 28.15 -18.82
N ASN A 385 -6.22 28.17 -19.05
CA ASN A 385 -6.89 28.58 -20.32
C ASN A 385 -6.53 27.70 -21.54
N SER A 386 -6.10 26.47 -21.33
CA SER A 386 -5.87 25.52 -22.44
C SER A 386 -7.10 24.66 -22.71
N ALA A 387 -7.11 23.93 -23.81
CA ALA A 387 -8.19 23.04 -24.18
C ALA A 387 -7.66 21.69 -24.65
N GLN A 388 -8.37 20.63 -24.29
CA GLN A 388 -8.09 19.26 -24.71
C GLN A 388 -9.40 18.53 -25.02
N ASP A 389 -9.31 17.50 -25.86
CA ASP A 389 -10.44 16.62 -26.13
C ASP A 389 -10.48 15.48 -25.11
N THR A 390 -11.68 15.23 -24.56
CA THR A 390 -11.97 14.13 -23.64
C THR A 390 -13.17 13.37 -24.15
N THR A 391 -13.08 12.05 -24.22
CA THR A 391 -14.18 11.20 -24.75
C THR A 391 -14.87 10.46 -23.63
N VAL A 392 -16.19 10.58 -23.56
CA VAL A 392 -17.06 9.77 -22.69
C VAL A 392 -17.54 8.58 -23.51
N THR A 393 -17.34 7.38 -22.99
CA THR A 393 -17.85 6.14 -23.60
C THR A 393 -18.83 5.46 -22.65
N PHE A 394 -20.03 5.19 -23.16
CA PHE A 394 -21.03 4.36 -22.49
C PHE A 394 -21.07 2.98 -23.15
N ARG A 395 -20.94 1.92 -22.36
CA ARG A 395 -21.14 0.52 -22.77
C ARG A 395 -22.40 -0.01 -22.11
N ASN A 396 -23.27 -0.61 -22.89
CA ASN A 396 -24.46 -1.22 -22.33
C ASN A 396 -24.15 -2.55 -21.65
N THR A 397 -24.10 -2.55 -20.32
CA THR A 397 -23.90 -3.71 -19.44
C THR A 397 -25.20 -4.18 -18.79
N THR A 398 -26.38 -3.71 -19.25
CA THR A 398 -27.67 -4.03 -18.63
C THR A 398 -28.25 -5.38 -19.04
N GLY A 399 -27.71 -6.01 -20.08
CA GLY A 399 -28.22 -7.26 -20.64
C GLY A 399 -29.46 -7.09 -21.56
N VAL A 400 -30.05 -5.90 -21.66
CA VAL A 400 -31.18 -5.57 -22.55
C VAL A 400 -30.84 -4.31 -23.36
N PRO A 401 -31.47 -4.08 -24.54
CA PRO A 401 -31.28 -2.84 -25.28
C PRO A 401 -31.71 -1.62 -24.47
N VAL A 402 -30.91 -0.56 -24.51
CA VAL A 402 -31.24 0.72 -23.87
C VAL A 402 -31.44 1.81 -24.91
N THR A 403 -32.20 2.84 -24.61
CA THR A 403 -32.52 3.95 -25.53
C THR A 403 -32.21 5.31 -24.91
N ALA A 404 -32.20 6.34 -25.74
CA ALA A 404 -31.99 7.73 -25.32
C ALA A 404 -30.72 7.95 -24.48
N VAL A 405 -29.64 7.25 -24.84
CA VAL A 405 -28.36 7.45 -24.15
C VAL A 405 -27.88 8.87 -24.34
N LYS A 406 -27.74 9.62 -23.26
CA LYS A 406 -27.26 11.00 -23.23
C LYS A 406 -25.93 11.06 -22.48
N LEU A 407 -24.87 11.58 -23.13
CA LEU A 407 -23.54 11.75 -22.58
C LEU A 407 -23.20 13.23 -22.39
N SER A 408 -22.49 13.55 -21.29
CA SER A 408 -21.95 14.89 -21.04
C SER A 408 -20.75 14.82 -20.09
N ILE A 409 -19.98 15.92 -19.98
CA ILE A 409 -18.93 16.08 -18.97
C ILE A 409 -19.27 17.29 -18.11
N SER A 410 -19.31 17.07 -16.80
CA SER A 410 -19.35 18.15 -15.79
C SER A 410 -17.92 18.57 -15.48
N VAL A 411 -17.69 19.89 -15.43
CA VAL A 411 -16.38 20.51 -15.25
C VAL A 411 -16.40 21.49 -14.07
N HIS A 412 -15.21 21.83 -13.57
CA HIS A 412 -15.03 22.82 -12.51
C HIS A 412 -15.57 24.21 -12.90
N ALA A 413 -15.93 25.01 -11.90
CA ALA A 413 -16.41 26.39 -12.13
C ALA A 413 -15.38 27.21 -12.93
N GLY A 414 -15.86 27.91 -13.95
CA GLY A 414 -15.02 28.67 -14.88
C GLY A 414 -14.41 27.87 -16.03
N TRP A 415 -14.61 26.55 -16.06
CA TRP A 415 -14.27 25.70 -17.19
C TRP A 415 -15.48 25.55 -18.12
N THR A 416 -15.24 25.04 -19.33
CA THR A 416 -16.31 24.72 -20.28
C THR A 416 -16.11 23.34 -20.89
N SER A 417 -17.22 22.66 -21.24
CA SER A 417 -17.23 21.41 -21.96
C SER A 417 -18.32 21.45 -23.00
N VAL A 418 -17.95 21.30 -24.27
CA VAL A 418 -18.86 21.22 -25.40
C VAL A 418 -18.53 20.06 -26.31
N VAL A 419 -19.50 19.49 -26.99
CA VAL A 419 -19.26 18.43 -27.98
C VAL A 419 -18.26 18.93 -29.03
N SER A 420 -17.21 18.18 -29.28
CA SER A 420 -16.14 18.58 -30.21
C SER A 420 -16.72 18.88 -31.61
N GLY A 421 -16.42 20.09 -32.11
CA GLY A 421 -16.97 20.60 -33.36
C GLY A 421 -18.41 21.16 -33.30
N ALA A 422 -18.98 21.30 -32.09
CA ALA A 422 -20.35 21.78 -31.89
C ALA A 422 -20.41 22.75 -30.68
N SER A 423 -21.60 23.31 -30.39
CA SER A 423 -21.84 24.18 -29.23
C SER A 423 -22.63 23.50 -28.10
N GLU A 424 -23.13 22.32 -28.35
CA GLU A 424 -23.93 21.55 -27.39
C GLU A 424 -23.06 21.01 -26.22
N THR A 425 -23.61 21.04 -25.02
CA THR A 425 -22.95 20.53 -23.82
C THR A 425 -23.22 19.05 -23.56
N SER A 426 -24.01 18.40 -24.40
CA SER A 426 -24.34 16.97 -24.30
C SER A 426 -24.65 16.38 -25.68
N LYS A 427 -24.44 15.05 -25.83
CA LYS A 427 -24.76 14.27 -26.98
C LYS A 427 -25.80 13.21 -26.65
N THR A 428 -26.91 13.19 -27.37
CA THR A 428 -27.96 12.15 -27.24
C THR A 428 -27.94 11.22 -28.43
N PHE A 429 -27.99 9.90 -28.18
CA PHE A 429 -28.10 8.84 -29.15
C PHE A 429 -29.56 8.34 -29.15
N ALA A 430 -30.30 8.59 -30.24
CA ALA A 430 -31.74 8.28 -30.30
C ALA A 430 -32.04 6.78 -30.51
N GLY A 431 -31.15 6.06 -31.19
CA GLY A 431 -31.31 4.63 -31.45
C GLY A 431 -31.03 3.74 -30.27
N PRO A 432 -31.52 2.49 -30.26
CA PRO A 432 -31.21 1.54 -29.22
C PRO A 432 -29.73 1.15 -29.26
N VAL A 433 -29.09 1.07 -28.05
CA VAL A 433 -27.76 0.52 -27.88
C VAL A 433 -27.92 -0.92 -27.35
N ALA A 434 -27.51 -1.88 -28.18
CA ALA A 434 -27.64 -3.31 -27.86
C ALA A 434 -26.72 -3.70 -26.67
N PRO A 435 -27.06 -4.76 -25.91
CA PRO A 435 -26.16 -5.29 -24.87
C PRO A 435 -24.75 -5.55 -25.41
N GLY A 436 -23.74 -5.21 -24.60
CA GLY A 436 -22.33 -5.39 -24.93
C GLY A 436 -21.78 -4.41 -25.99
N THR A 437 -22.61 -3.53 -26.55
CA THR A 437 -22.14 -2.48 -27.51
C THR A 437 -21.94 -1.13 -26.83
N SER A 438 -21.21 -0.22 -27.49
CA SER A 438 -20.85 1.07 -26.93
C SER A 438 -21.26 2.23 -27.84
N VAL A 439 -21.49 3.39 -27.23
CA VAL A 439 -21.57 4.70 -27.89
C VAL A 439 -20.63 5.69 -27.22
N SER A 440 -20.01 6.58 -27.96
CA SER A 440 -19.03 7.54 -27.45
C SER A 440 -19.30 8.94 -27.98
N ALA A 441 -18.94 9.94 -27.16
CA ALA A 441 -18.95 11.33 -27.57
C ALA A 441 -17.68 12.03 -27.07
N THR A 442 -17.01 12.75 -27.96
CA THR A 442 -15.83 13.56 -27.66
C THR A 442 -16.26 14.98 -27.34
N PHE A 443 -15.72 15.50 -26.25
CA PHE A 443 -15.96 16.87 -25.76
C PHE A 443 -14.66 17.65 -25.75
N LYS A 444 -14.69 18.87 -26.26
CA LYS A 444 -13.64 19.85 -26.05
C LYS A 444 -13.81 20.46 -24.66
N VAL A 445 -12.94 20.08 -23.76
CA VAL A 445 -12.85 20.63 -22.39
C VAL A 445 -11.86 21.77 -22.42
N THR A 446 -12.27 22.96 -21.93
CA THR A 446 -11.41 24.14 -21.82
C THR A 446 -11.27 24.52 -20.35
N SER A 447 -10.04 24.56 -19.86
CA SER A 447 -9.73 24.91 -18.48
C SER A 447 -9.88 26.42 -18.22
N GLY A 448 -10.13 26.77 -16.96
CA GLY A 448 -10.15 28.16 -16.50
C GLY A 448 -8.74 28.70 -16.19
N PRO A 449 -8.65 30.00 -15.84
CA PRO A 449 -7.36 30.66 -15.53
C PRO A 449 -6.80 30.29 -14.15
N VAL A 450 -7.61 29.73 -13.26
CA VAL A 450 -7.23 29.44 -11.87
C VAL A 450 -6.61 28.04 -11.79
N ALA A 451 -5.46 27.95 -11.12
CA ALA A 451 -4.82 26.66 -10.84
C ALA A 451 -5.76 25.77 -10.01
N PHE A 452 -5.80 24.46 -10.33
CA PHE A 452 -6.75 23.53 -9.75
C PHE A 452 -6.24 22.09 -9.86
N ASN A 453 -6.41 21.30 -8.80
CA ASN A 453 -6.36 19.85 -8.85
C ASN A 453 -7.76 19.33 -8.48
N GLY A 454 -8.32 18.42 -9.27
CA GLY A 454 -9.66 17.89 -9.02
C GLY A 454 -10.11 16.87 -10.06
N ASP A 455 -11.40 16.90 -10.40
CA ASP A 455 -12.04 15.90 -11.24
C ASP A 455 -12.73 16.50 -12.48
N LEU A 456 -12.68 15.75 -13.59
CA LEU A 456 -13.72 15.74 -14.60
C LEU A 456 -14.73 14.63 -14.31
N VAL A 457 -16.02 14.93 -14.47
CA VAL A 457 -17.08 13.94 -14.24
C VAL A 457 -17.82 13.65 -15.54
N GLY A 458 -17.60 12.47 -16.08
CA GLY A 458 -18.38 11.93 -17.19
C GLY A 458 -19.75 11.46 -16.70
N ASN A 459 -20.80 11.86 -17.41
CA ASN A 459 -22.18 11.51 -17.06
C ASN A 459 -22.82 10.76 -18.22
N ALA A 460 -23.57 9.71 -17.87
CA ALA A 460 -24.51 9.05 -18.78
C ALA A 460 -25.91 8.99 -18.16
N ALA A 461 -26.92 9.20 -18.99
CA ALA A 461 -28.31 8.87 -18.66
C ALA A 461 -28.88 8.04 -19.81
N TRP A 462 -29.71 7.03 -19.50
CA TRP A 462 -30.33 6.16 -20.49
C TRP A 462 -31.70 5.68 -20.00
N THR A 463 -32.49 5.13 -20.91
CA THR A 463 -33.80 4.57 -20.58
C THR A 463 -33.79 3.05 -20.79
N THR A 464 -34.21 2.32 -19.74
CA THR A 464 -34.42 0.87 -19.76
C THR A 464 -35.85 0.61 -19.30
N ASP A 465 -36.65 -0.09 -20.12
CA ASP A 465 -38.04 -0.43 -19.80
C ASP A 465 -38.89 0.78 -19.35
N GLY A 466 -38.63 1.94 -19.96
CA GLY A 466 -39.33 3.21 -19.66
C GLY A 466 -38.81 3.93 -18.41
N VAL A 467 -37.81 3.38 -17.68
CA VAL A 467 -37.20 4.00 -16.49
C VAL A 467 -35.89 4.69 -16.91
N ILE A 468 -35.73 5.94 -16.51
CA ILE A 468 -34.47 6.69 -16.70
C ILE A 468 -33.50 6.27 -15.61
N GLN A 469 -32.34 5.88 -16.02
CA GLN A 469 -31.18 5.56 -15.18
C GLN A 469 -30.03 6.49 -15.47
N SER A 470 -29.10 6.64 -14.54
CA SER A 470 -27.88 7.43 -14.73
C SER A 470 -26.70 6.85 -13.96
N GLU A 471 -25.51 7.14 -14.46
CA GLU A 471 -24.24 6.77 -13.83
C GLU A 471 -23.20 7.86 -14.11
N THR A 472 -22.25 7.99 -13.22
CA THR A 472 -21.11 8.90 -13.37
C THR A 472 -19.79 8.15 -13.27
N THR A 473 -18.76 8.70 -13.91
CA THR A 473 -17.38 8.27 -13.76
C THR A 473 -16.49 9.50 -13.60
N THR A 474 -15.40 9.37 -12.88
CA THR A 474 -14.46 10.48 -12.63
C THR A 474 -13.11 10.21 -13.27
N GLU A 475 -12.43 11.27 -13.67
CA GLU A 475 -11.03 11.29 -14.07
C GLU A 475 -10.34 12.46 -13.38
N LYS A 476 -9.16 12.20 -12.80
CA LYS A 476 -8.39 13.25 -12.13
C LYS A 476 -7.82 14.24 -13.15
N VAL A 477 -7.83 15.52 -12.78
CA VAL A 477 -7.26 16.58 -13.63
C VAL A 477 -6.39 17.53 -12.81
N ARG A 478 -5.37 18.06 -13.49
CA ARG A 478 -4.55 19.18 -13.01
C ARG A 478 -4.67 20.34 -13.99
N ASN A 479 -4.86 21.55 -13.48
CA ASN A 479 -4.74 22.80 -14.26
C ASN A 479 -3.63 23.63 -13.62
N VAL A 480 -2.41 23.49 -14.11
CA VAL A 480 -1.21 23.94 -13.41
C VAL A 480 -0.18 24.55 -14.37
N SER A 481 0.82 25.22 -13.82
CA SER A 481 1.96 25.72 -14.60
C SER A 481 2.66 24.55 -15.33
N PRO A 482 3.16 24.79 -16.56
CA PRO A 482 3.75 23.73 -17.40
C PRO A 482 5.21 23.40 -17.01
N ILE A 483 5.46 23.25 -15.71
CA ILE A 483 6.75 22.82 -15.18
C ILE A 483 6.74 21.31 -15.01
N LYS A 484 7.82 20.65 -15.45
CA LYS A 484 7.99 19.20 -15.45
C LYS A 484 9.25 18.80 -14.72
N ILE A 485 9.19 17.66 -14.01
CA ILE A 485 10.36 16.93 -13.60
C ILE A 485 10.88 16.25 -14.85
N ASN A 486 11.99 16.77 -15.40
CA ASN A 486 12.45 16.40 -16.74
C ASN A 486 13.41 15.22 -16.74
N GLU A 487 14.40 15.28 -15.87
CA GLU A 487 15.44 14.26 -15.77
C GLU A 487 15.90 14.12 -14.32
N PHE A 488 16.34 12.95 -13.95
CA PHE A 488 17.01 12.72 -12.67
C PHE A 488 17.94 11.50 -12.75
N ALA A 489 18.94 11.46 -11.88
CA ALA A 489 19.83 10.31 -11.77
C ALA A 489 19.90 9.81 -10.33
N VAL A 490 19.74 8.49 -10.19
CA VAL A 490 19.85 7.77 -8.91
C VAL A 490 21.28 7.28 -8.77
N ILE A 491 22.16 8.17 -8.29
CA ILE A 491 23.58 7.87 -8.03
C ILE A 491 23.83 8.13 -6.55
N PRO A 492 24.27 7.13 -5.75
CA PRO A 492 24.31 7.24 -4.29
C PRO A 492 25.05 8.47 -3.73
N THR A 493 26.04 8.97 -4.45
CA THR A 493 26.85 10.13 -4.03
C THR A 493 26.73 11.33 -4.95
N ASP A 494 25.99 11.23 -6.03
CA ASP A 494 26.03 12.19 -7.14
C ASP A 494 24.67 12.41 -7.79
N SER A 495 23.59 12.21 -7.05
CA SER A 495 22.22 12.36 -7.55
C SER A 495 21.92 13.79 -7.99
N PHE A 496 21.08 13.92 -9.01
CA PHE A 496 20.54 15.20 -9.44
C PHE A 496 19.07 15.07 -9.88
N ILE A 497 18.38 16.21 -9.93
CA ILE A 497 17.03 16.35 -10.48
C ILE A 497 17.01 17.61 -11.34
N GLU A 498 16.45 17.52 -12.54
CA GLU A 498 16.29 18.64 -13.46
C GLU A 498 14.82 18.96 -13.67
N LEU A 499 14.44 20.24 -13.56
CA LEU A 499 13.11 20.73 -13.94
C LEU A 499 13.18 21.40 -15.30
N TYR A 500 12.09 21.26 -16.08
CA TYR A 500 11.93 21.91 -17.38
C TYR A 500 10.64 22.75 -17.41
N ASN A 501 10.73 23.97 -17.92
CA ASN A 501 9.57 24.79 -18.22
C ASN A 501 9.11 24.55 -19.66
N ALA A 502 8.07 23.74 -19.86
CA ALA A 502 7.50 23.46 -21.17
C ALA A 502 6.66 24.64 -21.74
N GLY A 503 6.42 25.70 -20.96
CA GLY A 503 5.65 26.88 -21.33
C GLY A 503 6.43 27.92 -22.12
N ASP A 504 5.72 28.92 -22.62
CA ASP A 504 6.26 30.02 -23.42
C ASP A 504 6.49 31.31 -22.59
N SER A 505 6.37 31.22 -21.27
CA SER A 505 6.60 32.32 -20.33
C SER A 505 7.42 31.86 -19.13
N ASP A 506 8.13 32.79 -18.50
CA ASP A 506 8.89 32.55 -17.26
C ASP A 506 7.91 32.17 -16.14
N VAL A 507 8.29 31.22 -15.29
CA VAL A 507 7.53 30.79 -14.10
C VAL A 507 8.33 31.12 -12.85
N ASP A 508 7.66 31.69 -11.85
CA ASP A 508 8.23 31.95 -10.53
C ASP A 508 8.07 30.70 -9.67
N LEU A 509 9.20 30.09 -9.30
CA LEU A 509 9.27 28.89 -8.45
C LEU A 509 9.44 29.22 -6.96
N SER A 510 9.34 30.53 -6.57
CA SER A 510 9.50 30.93 -5.18
C SER A 510 8.59 30.11 -4.25
N ARG A 511 9.19 29.50 -3.22
CA ARG A 511 8.51 28.70 -2.20
C ARG A 511 7.82 27.42 -2.72
N TRP A 512 8.08 27.02 -3.95
CA TRP A 512 7.69 25.69 -4.40
C TRP A 512 8.45 24.64 -3.60
N THR A 513 7.94 23.41 -3.62
CA THR A 513 8.58 22.27 -2.96
C THR A 513 8.61 21.08 -3.88
N LEU A 514 9.73 20.35 -3.85
CA LEU A 514 9.87 19.04 -4.46
C LEU A 514 10.10 18.03 -3.32
N THR A 515 9.20 17.06 -3.18
CA THR A 515 9.33 16.01 -2.18
C THR A 515 9.69 14.69 -2.83
N GLU A 516 10.56 13.93 -2.20
CA GLU A 516 10.97 12.61 -2.62
C GLU A 516 10.59 11.60 -1.54
N HIS A 517 9.92 10.53 -1.98
CA HIS A 517 9.49 9.42 -1.15
C HIS A 517 10.13 8.14 -1.66
N PRO A 518 11.16 7.60 -1.02
CA PRO A 518 11.69 6.29 -1.37
C PRO A 518 10.72 5.15 -1.03
N THR A 519 9.79 5.46 -0.13
CA THR A 519 8.67 4.59 0.23
C THR A 519 7.50 5.53 0.46
N ALA A 520 6.30 5.20 0.13
CA ALA A 520 5.16 6.10 0.28
C ALA A 520 5.10 6.84 1.63
N GLN A 521 5.80 6.35 2.62
CA GLN A 521 5.85 6.92 3.96
C GLN A 521 7.12 6.48 4.69
N PRO A 522 7.69 7.34 5.50
CA PRO A 522 7.51 8.80 5.60
C PRO A 522 8.15 9.53 4.41
N ILE A 523 7.92 10.84 4.31
CA ILE A 523 8.63 11.69 3.36
C ILE A 523 10.10 11.81 3.81
N PHE A 524 11.03 11.38 2.96
CA PHE A 524 12.44 11.34 3.32
C PHE A 524 13.22 12.59 2.96
N SER A 525 12.80 13.29 1.94
CA SER A 525 13.40 14.59 1.61
C SER A 525 12.38 15.57 1.06
N SER A 526 12.62 16.84 1.34
CA SER A 526 11.87 17.97 0.78
C SER A 526 12.87 19.04 0.38
N ILE A 527 12.79 19.46 -0.87
CA ILE A 527 13.60 20.53 -1.45
C ILE A 527 12.70 21.74 -1.60
N LYS A 528 13.02 22.84 -0.95
CA LYS A 528 12.31 24.11 -1.08
C LYS A 528 13.06 25.02 -2.04
N PHE A 529 12.35 25.64 -2.96
CA PHE A 529 12.91 26.64 -3.87
C PHE A 529 12.98 28.00 -3.19
N PRO A 530 14.15 28.67 -3.22
CA PRO A 530 14.33 30.00 -2.60
C PRO A 530 13.42 31.06 -3.21
N ASP A 531 13.10 32.10 -2.42
CA ASP A 531 12.39 33.28 -2.92
C ASP A 531 13.18 33.94 -4.05
N GLY A 532 12.48 34.36 -5.10
CA GLY A 532 13.08 34.97 -6.30
C GLY A 532 13.58 33.96 -7.35
N THR A 533 13.43 32.64 -7.11
CA THR A 533 13.78 31.61 -8.09
C THR A 533 12.83 31.66 -9.28
N LYS A 534 13.39 31.85 -10.49
CA LYS A 534 12.62 31.90 -11.75
C LYS A 534 13.13 30.89 -12.75
N LEU A 535 12.24 30.10 -13.31
CA LEU A 535 12.53 29.19 -14.41
C LEU A 535 12.07 29.81 -15.73
N LYS A 536 13.04 30.10 -16.61
CA LYS A 536 12.78 30.74 -17.91
C LYS A 536 11.90 29.89 -18.81
N ALA A 537 11.16 30.54 -19.71
CA ALA A 537 10.46 29.83 -20.78
C ALA A 537 11.41 28.91 -21.54
N LYS A 538 11.00 27.66 -21.73
CA LYS A 538 11.82 26.57 -22.35
C LYS A 538 13.20 26.36 -21.69
N GLY A 539 13.38 26.83 -20.47
CA GLY A 539 14.61 26.70 -19.70
C GLY A 539 14.60 25.48 -18.77
N PHE A 540 15.77 25.22 -18.22
CA PHE A 540 16.02 24.13 -17.27
C PHE A 540 16.48 24.69 -15.93
N TYR A 541 16.28 23.91 -14.87
CA TYR A 541 16.72 24.23 -13.51
C TYR A 541 17.27 22.95 -12.87
N LEU A 542 18.58 22.95 -12.58
CA LEU A 542 19.28 21.76 -12.09
C LEU A 542 19.42 21.81 -10.56
N LEU A 543 18.93 20.78 -9.90
CA LEU A 543 19.10 20.50 -8.49
C LEU A 543 20.21 19.44 -8.32
N GLY A 544 21.29 19.76 -7.59
CA GLY A 544 22.40 18.83 -7.32
C GLY A 544 22.42 18.39 -5.86
N LEU A 545 22.66 17.12 -5.61
CA LEU A 545 22.82 16.59 -4.25
C LEU A 545 24.10 17.16 -3.61
N ALA A 546 23.94 17.77 -2.42
CA ALA A 546 25.03 17.99 -1.49
C ALA A 546 24.93 16.92 -0.40
N ASN A 547 25.75 15.87 -0.50
CA ASN A 547 25.64 14.69 0.37
C ASN A 547 26.10 14.96 1.83
N SER A 548 25.89 16.16 2.33
CA SER A 548 26.32 16.62 3.65
C SER A 548 25.25 17.38 4.41
N GLY A 549 23.99 17.33 3.94
CA GLY A 549 22.88 18.05 4.58
C GLY A 549 22.58 17.62 6.02
N LEU A 550 21.85 18.50 6.72
CA LEU A 550 21.44 18.27 8.10
C LEU A 550 20.56 17.02 8.22
N VAL A 551 20.85 16.18 9.19
CA VAL A 551 20.00 14.99 9.48
C VAL A 551 18.93 15.29 10.54
N VAL A 552 19.02 16.45 11.19
CA VAL A 552 18.03 17.02 12.10
C VAL A 552 17.97 18.51 11.93
N PRO A 553 16.85 19.18 12.24
CA PRO A 553 16.82 20.64 12.27
C PRO A 553 17.87 21.20 13.23
N ALA A 554 18.55 22.26 12.84
CA ALA A 554 19.40 23.03 13.70
C ALA A 554 18.66 24.30 14.17
N GLN A 555 18.78 24.61 15.46
CA GLN A 555 18.10 25.75 16.05
C GLN A 555 19.01 26.97 16.13
N LYS A 556 18.42 28.15 16.13
CA LYS A 556 19.16 29.38 16.47
C LYS A 556 19.87 29.19 17.81
N GLY A 557 21.17 29.49 17.85
CA GLY A 557 22.01 29.33 19.03
C GLY A 557 22.77 28.01 19.09
N ASP A 558 22.48 27.06 18.21
CA ASP A 558 23.24 25.81 18.12
C ASP A 558 24.67 26.09 17.63
N SER A 559 25.63 25.39 18.22
CA SER A 559 27.03 25.41 17.81
C SER A 559 27.52 24.06 17.29
N THR A 560 26.61 23.07 17.18
CA THR A 560 26.89 21.75 16.61
C THR A 560 25.88 21.41 15.56
N LEU A 561 26.36 20.98 14.38
CA LEU A 561 25.52 20.49 13.27
C LEU A 561 25.66 18.98 13.17
N TYR A 562 24.55 18.28 13.07
CA TYR A 562 24.52 16.84 12.79
C TYR A 562 24.25 16.65 11.29
N VAL A 563 25.22 16.08 10.60
CA VAL A 563 25.24 15.99 9.13
C VAL A 563 25.36 14.56 8.65
N ARG A 564 24.90 14.31 7.41
CA ARG A 564 24.95 12.98 6.76
C ARG A 564 26.36 12.54 6.44
N ASN A 565 27.21 13.49 6.10
CA ASN A 565 28.58 13.23 5.64
C ASN A 565 29.49 14.41 5.96
N THR A 566 30.73 14.14 6.29
CA THR A 566 31.76 15.14 6.55
C THR A 566 32.94 15.05 5.58
N SER A 567 32.82 14.22 4.52
CA SER A 567 33.88 14.08 3.50
C SER A 567 34.15 15.42 2.79
N GLY A 568 35.41 15.71 2.57
CA GLY A 568 35.85 16.94 1.91
C GLY A 568 35.86 18.18 2.80
N MET A 569 35.51 18.05 4.08
CA MET A 569 35.53 19.14 5.05
C MET A 569 36.73 19.03 6.00
N SER A 570 37.32 20.16 6.36
CA SER A 570 38.46 20.25 7.27
C SER A 570 38.21 21.30 8.38
N VAL A 571 38.90 21.13 9.50
CA VAL A 571 38.87 22.16 10.57
C VAL A 571 39.44 23.46 10.03
N GLY A 572 38.71 24.55 10.24
CA GLY A 572 39.04 25.89 9.73
C GLY A 572 38.37 26.23 8.41
N ASP A 573 37.75 25.28 7.71
CA ASP A 573 36.99 25.57 6.49
C ASP A 573 35.75 26.43 6.78
N THR A 574 35.38 27.22 5.80
CA THR A 574 34.15 28.04 5.84
C THR A 574 33.05 27.29 5.14
N ILE A 575 32.00 26.95 5.86
CA ILE A 575 30.82 26.28 5.34
C ILE A 575 29.66 27.22 5.16
N GLU A 576 28.88 26.96 4.12
CA GLU A 576 27.57 27.53 3.88
C GLU A 576 26.50 26.55 4.34
N ILE A 577 25.52 27.04 5.10
CA ILE A 577 24.42 26.26 5.64
C ILE A 577 23.17 26.82 5.00
N ASP A 578 22.33 25.94 4.40
CA ASP A 578 21.12 26.29 3.67
C ASP A 578 21.37 26.89 2.26
N THR A 579 20.34 27.45 1.62
CA THR A 579 20.35 27.96 0.26
C THR A 579 19.62 29.31 0.13
N GLY A 580 19.93 30.07 -0.94
CA GLY A 580 19.20 31.29 -1.26
C GLY A 580 19.37 32.39 -0.19
N SER A 581 18.27 32.98 0.24
CA SER A 581 18.25 34.01 1.27
C SER A 581 18.54 33.50 2.68
N ASP A 582 18.44 32.21 2.89
CA ASP A 582 18.57 31.57 4.21
C ASP A 582 19.99 31.09 4.48
N VAL A 583 20.93 31.36 3.55
CA VAL A 583 22.34 30.98 3.68
C VAL A 583 22.96 31.64 4.88
N GLU A 584 23.55 30.81 5.74
CA GLU A 584 24.35 31.23 6.88
C GLU A 584 25.76 30.66 6.77
N THR A 585 26.77 31.52 6.95
CA THR A 585 28.19 31.15 6.84
C THR A 585 28.81 30.98 8.22
N ARG A 586 29.51 29.86 8.44
CA ARG A 586 30.26 29.58 9.68
C ARG A 586 31.61 28.91 9.38
N ARG A 587 32.53 28.98 10.34
CA ARG A 587 33.78 28.21 10.27
C ARG A 587 33.70 26.95 11.13
N ILE A 588 34.32 25.92 10.63
CA ILE A 588 34.43 24.64 11.32
C ILE A 588 35.48 24.75 12.42
N ALA A 589 35.06 24.62 13.70
CA ALA A 589 35.96 24.56 14.84
C ALA A 589 36.45 23.13 15.11
N SER A 590 35.59 22.10 14.91
CA SER A 590 35.99 20.70 14.96
C SER A 590 35.08 19.84 14.13
N ILE A 591 35.60 18.73 13.61
CA ILE A 591 34.84 17.70 12.88
C ILE A 591 34.94 16.42 13.67
N ARG A 592 33.78 15.77 13.86
CA ARG A 592 33.67 14.45 14.47
C ARG A 592 32.89 13.52 13.54
N THR A 593 32.26 12.48 14.08
CA THR A 593 31.53 11.48 13.30
C THR A 593 30.23 12.05 12.72
N ALA A 594 29.99 11.76 11.46
CA ALA A 594 28.69 11.94 10.79
C ALA A 594 27.62 11.00 11.37
N ALA A 595 26.37 11.15 10.91
CA ALA A 595 25.28 10.26 11.28
C ALA A 595 25.58 8.81 10.85
N GLY A 596 25.16 7.88 11.68
CA GLY A 596 25.32 6.44 11.45
C GLY A 596 24.16 5.79 10.69
N VAL A 597 24.20 4.48 10.62
CA VAL A 597 23.13 3.67 10.01
C VAL A 597 21.92 3.65 10.93
N SER A 598 20.73 3.91 10.37
CA SER A 598 19.46 3.84 11.12
C SER A 598 19.01 2.40 11.35
N THR A 599 18.23 2.19 12.41
CA THR A 599 17.38 1.03 12.63
C THR A 599 15.94 1.49 12.84
N THR A 600 15.05 0.61 13.30
CA THR A 600 13.66 0.96 13.58
C THR A 600 13.29 0.65 15.04
N LEU A 601 12.26 1.33 15.52
CA LEU A 601 11.56 0.89 16.73
C LEU A 601 11.08 -0.54 16.50
N TRP A 602 11.38 -1.41 17.47
CA TRP A 602 11.03 -2.81 17.36
C TRP A 602 9.52 -3.00 17.41
N GLN A 603 9.04 -3.86 16.53
CA GLN A 603 7.67 -4.34 16.52
C GLN A 603 7.68 -5.82 16.89
N PRO A 604 6.93 -6.24 17.90
CA PRO A 604 6.67 -7.66 18.06
C PRO A 604 5.85 -8.13 16.88
N LEU A 605 5.98 -9.38 16.62
CA LEU A 605 5.14 -10.02 15.65
C LEU A 605 3.70 -9.77 15.92
N PRO A 606 3.13 -9.77 14.95
CA PRO A 606 2.54 -9.01 13.95
C PRO A 606 1.22 -8.74 14.38
N ASP A 607 1.16 -7.93 15.05
CA ASP A 607 0.03 -7.82 15.61
C ASP A 607 -0.51 -6.61 15.30
N GLY A 608 -1.37 -6.65 14.64
CA GLY A 608 -2.35 -5.64 14.47
C GLY A 608 -2.27 -4.50 15.35
N PRO A 609 -2.34 -3.88 16.24
CA PRO A 609 -1.95 -2.51 16.42
C PRO A 609 -0.45 -2.39 16.65
N VAL A 610 0.13 -1.54 15.83
CA VAL A 610 1.46 -1.00 16.00
C VAL A 610 1.70 -0.65 17.46
N ILE A 611 2.78 -1.12 18.06
CA ILE A 611 3.15 -0.71 19.42
C ILE A 611 3.36 0.79 19.45
N THR A 612 2.63 1.45 20.30
CA THR A 612 2.82 2.88 20.54
C THR A 612 3.75 3.06 21.74
N ILE A 613 4.80 3.83 21.52
CA ILE A 613 5.67 4.35 22.59
C ILE A 613 5.02 5.64 23.07
N PRO A 614 4.49 5.69 24.29
CA PRO A 614 3.73 6.86 24.75
C PRO A 614 4.62 8.06 25.01
N VAL A 615 4.03 9.25 24.97
CA VAL A 615 4.65 10.49 25.48
C VAL A 615 5.16 10.28 26.91
N GLY A 616 6.33 10.83 27.21
CA GLY A 616 6.98 10.69 28.52
C GLY A 616 7.87 9.45 28.64
N SER A 617 8.04 8.67 27.56
CA SER A 617 8.94 7.51 27.58
C SER A 617 10.41 7.94 27.64
N THR A 618 11.22 7.20 28.39
CA THR A 618 12.68 7.38 28.50
C THR A 618 13.44 6.17 27.95
N ARG A 619 12.75 5.23 27.34
CA ARG A 619 13.29 3.99 26.79
C ARG A 619 12.46 3.52 25.61
N VAL A 620 13.15 3.02 24.59
CA VAL A 620 12.51 2.41 23.41
C VAL A 620 13.12 1.04 23.10
N PRO A 621 12.31 0.05 22.73
CA PRO A 621 12.82 -1.18 22.11
C PRO A 621 13.23 -0.87 20.67
N TYR A 622 14.29 -1.51 20.20
CA TYR A 622 14.78 -1.35 18.83
C TYR A 622 15.03 -2.69 18.15
N THR A 623 14.94 -2.68 16.83
CA THR A 623 15.23 -3.88 16.02
C THR A 623 16.72 -4.09 15.95
N GLY A 624 17.19 -5.28 16.33
CA GLY A 624 18.57 -5.67 16.17
C GLY A 624 18.97 -5.71 14.69
N GLY A 625 20.19 -5.25 14.37
CA GLY A 625 20.76 -5.37 13.04
C GLY A 625 20.98 -6.83 12.67
N GLY A 626 19.93 -7.53 12.23
CA GLY A 626 19.99 -8.85 11.61
C GLY A 626 20.42 -8.71 10.17
N GLY A 627 21.40 -9.48 9.71
CA GLY A 627 21.89 -9.45 8.34
C GLY A 627 20.79 -9.80 7.33
N GLY A 628 20.13 -8.77 6.81
CA GLY A 628 19.42 -8.87 5.55
C GLY A 628 20.39 -8.79 4.39
N PHE A 629 20.01 -9.23 3.21
CA PHE A 629 20.77 -9.19 1.97
C PHE A 629 21.33 -7.79 1.68
N GLY A 630 22.57 -7.51 2.06
CA GLY A 630 23.26 -6.26 1.79
C GLY A 630 24.16 -5.88 2.96
N GLY A 631 25.45 -6.22 2.87
CA GLY A 631 26.46 -5.94 3.89
C GLY A 631 26.70 -4.44 4.09
N GLY A 632 25.80 -3.79 4.83
CA GLY A 632 26.01 -2.48 5.43
C GLY A 632 26.33 -2.61 6.89
N GLY A 633 27.22 -1.80 7.43
CA GLY A 633 27.58 -1.78 8.85
C GLY A 633 26.32 -1.70 9.72
N GLY A 634 26.25 -2.50 10.77
CA GLY A 634 25.08 -2.58 11.65
C GLY A 634 24.81 -1.27 12.40
N PHE A 635 23.58 -1.08 12.85
CA PHE A 635 23.22 0.00 13.76
C PHE A 635 24.11 -0.04 15.01
N ALA A 636 24.71 1.09 15.32
CA ALA A 636 25.53 1.24 16.52
C ALA A 636 25.30 2.62 17.14
N VAL A 637 25.11 2.66 18.42
CA VAL A 637 24.99 3.90 19.20
C VAL A 637 25.64 3.69 20.57
N GLU A 638 26.26 4.73 21.09
CA GLU A 638 26.96 4.67 22.39
C GLU A 638 26.30 5.63 23.38
N VAL A 639 26.52 5.34 24.68
CA VAL A 639 26.07 6.23 25.75
C VAL A 639 26.70 7.62 25.59
N GLY A 640 25.87 8.64 25.70
CA GLY A 640 26.27 10.05 25.52
C GLY A 640 26.04 10.56 24.09
N GLN A 641 25.82 9.70 23.09
CA GLN A 641 25.52 10.12 21.73
C GLN A 641 24.07 10.61 21.61
N LYS A 642 23.83 11.41 20.58
CA LYS A 642 22.49 11.84 20.18
C LYS A 642 21.85 10.81 19.29
N LEU A 643 20.55 10.58 19.53
CA LEU A 643 19.71 9.68 18.76
C LEU A 643 18.48 10.44 18.28
N GLY A 644 18.19 10.37 17.01
CA GLY A 644 16.95 10.85 16.40
C GLY A 644 15.87 9.78 16.50
N LEU A 645 14.69 10.15 16.99
CA LEU A 645 13.52 9.28 17.12
C LEU A 645 12.45 9.72 16.13
N GLY A 646 11.97 8.79 15.34
CA GLY A 646 10.87 9.00 14.42
C GLY A 646 11.23 9.83 13.19
N TYR A 647 10.37 9.80 12.20
CA TYR A 647 10.23 10.84 11.18
C TYR A 647 8.80 11.28 11.09
N GLY A 648 8.00 10.86 12.03
CA GLY A 648 6.66 11.30 12.27
C GLY A 648 5.86 11.83 11.12
N ALA A 649 5.80 11.13 10.04
CA ALA A 649 4.76 11.43 9.10
C ALA A 649 3.45 10.99 9.72
N SER A 650 2.58 11.93 10.07
CA SER A 650 1.20 11.58 10.32
C SER A 650 0.60 10.98 9.05
N PHE A 651 -0.08 9.89 9.18
CA PHE A 651 -0.86 9.34 8.08
C PHE A 651 -2.26 9.99 8.06
N PRO A 652 -2.75 10.47 6.92
CA PRO A 652 -2.07 10.54 5.64
C PRO A 652 -1.02 11.63 5.61
N ALA A 653 0.17 11.30 5.18
CA ALA A 653 1.20 12.29 4.94
C ALA A 653 0.86 13.09 3.70
N VAL A 654 0.07 14.13 3.85
CA VAL A 654 -0.41 14.90 2.71
C VAL A 654 0.67 15.83 2.18
N ASP A 655 1.57 16.33 3.05
CA ASP A 655 2.57 17.32 2.67
C ASP A 655 3.68 17.47 3.67
N ASN A 656 3.91 16.57 4.55
CA ASN A 656 4.79 16.80 5.47
C ASN A 656 5.47 15.99 6.25
N THR A 657 6.06 15.75 6.28
CA THR A 657 7.08 15.77 6.47
C THR A 657 7.62 15.40 7.76
N ILE A 658 7.94 15.86 8.62
CA ILE A 658 8.66 15.52 9.81
C ILE A 658 7.90 16.11 10.96
N GLU A 659 6.78 15.57 11.20
CA GLU A 659 6.08 15.76 12.47
C GLU A 659 6.66 14.77 13.47
N ASN A 660 6.63 15.07 14.74
CA ASN A 660 7.00 14.15 15.82
C ASN A 660 8.44 13.65 15.83
N TYR A 661 9.36 14.32 15.13
CA TYR A 661 10.78 14.01 15.22
C TYR A 661 11.38 14.67 16.44
N GLU A 662 12.13 13.89 17.23
CA GLU A 662 12.81 14.43 18.40
C GLU A 662 14.21 13.87 18.58
N VAL A 663 15.05 14.64 19.25
CA VAL A 663 16.42 14.28 19.52
C VAL A 663 16.61 14.05 21.01
N VAL A 664 17.14 12.90 21.35
CA VAL A 664 17.42 12.49 22.71
C VAL A 664 18.91 12.17 22.91
N THR A 665 19.37 12.13 24.14
CA THR A 665 20.73 11.70 24.50
C THR A 665 20.68 10.31 25.10
N VAL A 666 21.43 9.39 24.56
CA VAL A 666 21.50 7.99 25.02
C VAL A 666 22.14 7.90 26.39
N THR A 667 21.48 7.26 27.34
CA THR A 667 21.97 7.04 28.71
C THR A 667 22.34 5.59 28.99
N ALA A 668 21.74 4.63 28.27
CA ALA A 668 22.13 3.23 28.28
C ALA A 668 21.75 2.57 26.96
N VAL A 669 22.56 1.63 26.49
CA VAL A 669 22.30 0.78 25.33
C VAL A 669 22.28 -0.65 25.81
N ASP A 670 21.13 -1.24 25.81
CA ASP A 670 20.87 -2.61 26.20
C ASP A 670 20.50 -3.45 24.96
N LYS A 671 19.82 -4.57 25.17
CA LYS A 671 19.55 -5.53 24.12
C LYS A 671 18.48 -5.08 23.14
N PRO A 672 18.68 -5.33 21.84
CA PRO A 672 17.62 -5.20 20.86
C PRO A 672 16.48 -6.20 21.09
N GLY A 673 15.32 -5.93 20.52
CA GLY A 673 14.26 -6.92 20.37
C GLY A 673 14.64 -7.97 19.34
N THR A 674 14.23 -9.20 19.57
CA THR A 674 14.45 -10.31 18.62
C THR A 674 13.19 -11.12 18.44
N GLN A 675 13.08 -11.72 17.26
CA GLN A 675 12.03 -12.67 16.92
C GLN A 675 12.71 -13.92 16.41
N THR A 676 12.17 -15.06 16.78
CA THR A 676 12.71 -16.35 16.34
C THR A 676 11.61 -17.42 16.43
N TYR A 677 11.95 -18.64 16.11
CA TYR A 677 11.02 -19.76 15.97
C TYR A 677 11.56 -20.97 16.71
N LEU A 678 10.63 -21.83 17.17
CA LEU A 678 10.99 -23.15 17.61
C LEU A 678 11.59 -23.95 16.45
N ALA A 679 12.72 -24.58 16.68
CA ALA A 679 13.39 -25.44 15.69
C ALA A 679 12.81 -26.89 15.68
N GLN A 680 12.04 -27.25 16.70
CA GLN A 680 11.30 -28.51 16.81
C GLN A 680 10.13 -28.32 17.78
N ASP A 681 9.14 -29.21 17.69
CA ASP A 681 8.02 -29.24 18.62
C ASP A 681 8.49 -29.29 20.07
N ALA A 682 7.83 -28.49 20.91
CA ALA A 682 7.99 -28.52 22.36
C ALA A 682 6.66 -28.95 22.99
N LYS A 683 6.73 -29.77 24.06
CA LYS A 683 5.55 -30.36 24.69
C LYS A 683 5.31 -29.75 26.06
N ALA A 684 4.05 -29.73 26.47
CA ALA A 684 3.69 -29.42 27.84
C ALA A 684 4.51 -30.31 28.80
N GLY A 685 5.16 -29.70 29.79
CA GLY A 685 6.09 -30.32 30.71
C GLY A 685 7.56 -30.18 30.35
N ASP A 686 7.91 -29.79 29.13
CA ASP A 686 9.31 -29.55 28.78
C ASP A 686 9.88 -28.34 29.53
N THR A 687 11.15 -28.48 29.94
CA THR A 687 11.94 -27.41 30.57
C THR A 687 13.07 -26.91 29.67
N THR A 688 13.09 -27.37 28.43
CA THR A 688 14.10 -27.04 27.44
C THR A 688 13.43 -26.98 26.08
N ILE A 689 13.71 -25.92 25.33
CA ILE A 689 13.19 -25.70 23.97
C ILE A 689 14.34 -25.49 23.00
N LYS A 690 14.22 -26.01 21.79
CA LYS A 690 15.16 -25.76 20.70
C LYS A 690 14.64 -24.64 19.81
N VAL A 691 15.52 -23.72 19.49
CA VAL A 691 15.19 -22.49 18.75
C VAL A 691 16.11 -22.32 17.54
N ARG A 692 15.63 -21.68 16.51
CA ARG A 692 16.38 -21.42 15.27
C ARG A 692 17.46 -20.36 15.45
N ASN A 693 17.26 -19.47 16.42
CA ASN A 693 18.22 -18.39 16.66
C ASN A 693 18.21 -18.01 18.14
N VAL A 694 19.38 -18.04 18.78
CA VAL A 694 19.59 -17.59 20.17
C VAL A 694 20.25 -16.21 20.26
N ARG A 695 20.49 -15.56 19.13
CA ARG A 695 21.10 -14.24 19.09
C ARG A 695 20.25 -13.28 19.89
N ASP A 696 20.91 -12.47 20.72
CA ASP A 696 20.28 -11.46 21.58
C ASP A 696 19.35 -12.04 22.68
N ILE A 697 19.31 -13.35 22.89
CA ILE A 697 18.63 -14.00 24.01
C ILE A 697 19.62 -14.25 25.14
N ALA A 698 19.24 -13.88 26.36
CA ALA A 698 20.06 -14.07 27.53
C ALA A 698 19.29 -14.68 28.71
N VAL A 699 20.06 -15.14 29.70
CA VAL A 699 19.54 -15.60 30.99
C VAL A 699 18.76 -14.45 31.66
N GLY A 700 17.54 -14.73 32.08
CA GLY A 700 16.63 -13.77 32.68
C GLY A 700 15.63 -13.14 31.72
N ASP A 701 15.81 -13.32 30.40
CA ASP A 701 14.86 -12.82 29.41
C ASP A 701 13.50 -13.52 29.54
N LYS A 702 12.45 -12.76 29.31
CA LYS A 702 11.07 -13.24 29.23
C LYS A 702 10.68 -13.33 27.78
N ILE A 703 10.24 -14.52 27.39
CA ILE A 703 9.84 -14.85 26.02
C ILE A 703 8.35 -15.15 26.01
N ASN A 704 7.64 -14.58 25.06
CA ASN A 704 6.28 -14.96 24.76
C ASN A 704 6.33 -16.01 23.64
N LEU A 705 5.90 -17.23 23.94
CA LEU A 705 5.75 -18.29 22.97
C LEU A 705 4.40 -18.23 22.30
N ASP A 706 4.36 -18.57 21.01
CA ASP A 706 3.14 -18.61 20.18
C ASP A 706 2.34 -17.31 20.25
N ILE A 707 3.01 -16.23 19.98
CA ILE A 707 2.35 -14.94 19.86
C ILE A 707 1.34 -15.07 18.71
N ASP A 708 0.06 -14.79 19.03
CA ASP A 708 -1.04 -14.73 18.08
C ASP A 708 -1.42 -16.05 17.38
N SER A 709 -0.98 -17.16 17.89
CA SER A 709 -1.41 -18.47 17.44
C SER A 709 -2.80 -18.82 18.01
N VAL A 710 -3.76 -18.93 17.13
CA VAL A 710 -5.17 -19.14 17.50
C VAL A 710 -5.44 -20.49 18.15
N SER A 711 -4.64 -21.50 17.85
CA SER A 711 -4.84 -22.89 18.31
C SER A 711 -3.91 -23.31 19.44
N HIS A 712 -2.95 -22.49 19.78
CA HIS A 712 -1.91 -22.82 20.73
C HIS A 712 -2.02 -21.96 21.99
N GLY A 713 -1.74 -22.51 23.13
CA GLY A 713 -1.77 -21.74 24.36
C GLY A 713 -0.58 -20.77 24.45
N MET A 714 -0.83 -19.49 24.44
CA MET A 714 0.23 -18.49 24.69
C MET A 714 0.74 -18.59 26.11
N GLU A 715 2.06 -18.58 26.26
CA GLU A 715 2.68 -18.51 27.58
C GLU A 715 3.97 -17.69 27.59
N THR A 716 4.21 -17.03 28.72
CA THR A 716 5.47 -16.32 28.96
C THR A 716 6.40 -17.19 29.78
N ILE A 717 7.58 -17.46 29.23
CA ILE A 717 8.64 -18.24 29.89
C ILE A 717 9.79 -17.33 30.31
N THR A 718 10.60 -17.78 31.27
CA THR A 718 11.83 -17.10 31.67
C THR A 718 13.03 -17.99 31.36
N VAL A 719 14.00 -17.46 30.64
CA VAL A 719 15.23 -18.16 30.25
C VAL A 719 16.17 -18.27 31.44
N THR A 720 16.65 -19.47 31.75
CA THR A 720 17.63 -19.73 32.82
C THR A 720 19.00 -20.17 32.29
N ALA A 721 19.07 -20.69 31.03
CA ALA A 721 20.33 -20.93 30.32
C ALA A 721 20.12 -20.84 28.82
N VAL A 722 21.15 -20.36 28.12
CA VAL A 722 21.21 -20.29 26.64
C VAL A 722 22.43 -21.09 26.20
N ASN A 723 22.21 -22.11 25.38
CA ASN A 723 23.24 -22.95 24.81
C ASN A 723 23.24 -22.83 23.29
N THR A 724 24.35 -22.36 22.73
CA THR A 724 24.54 -22.34 21.28
C THR A 724 24.88 -23.73 20.77
N GLN A 725 24.40 -24.07 19.59
CA GLN A 725 24.75 -25.32 18.93
C GLN A 725 25.98 -25.10 18.04
N ASP A 726 27.07 -25.87 18.27
CA ASP A 726 28.26 -25.78 17.43
C ASP A 726 27.96 -26.12 15.98
N GLY A 727 28.34 -25.23 15.03
CA GLY A 727 28.35 -25.51 13.59
C GLY A 727 27.32 -24.82 12.73
N GLY A 728 26.56 -23.84 13.22
CA GLY A 728 25.48 -23.17 12.48
C GLY A 728 25.75 -21.73 12.08
N GLY A 729 26.84 -21.44 11.35
CA GLY A 729 27.13 -20.13 10.77
C GLY A 729 26.61 -19.98 9.34
N GLY A 730 25.35 -20.27 9.09
CA GLY A 730 24.69 -20.03 7.79
C GLY A 730 23.75 -18.80 7.84
N ARG A 731 23.14 -18.44 6.73
CA ARG A 731 22.21 -17.32 6.58
C ARG A 731 21.01 -17.29 7.54
N GLY A 732 20.82 -18.33 8.39
CA GLY A 732 19.67 -18.54 9.26
C GLY A 732 19.87 -18.29 10.76
N GLY A 733 20.91 -17.59 11.21
CA GLY A 733 21.10 -17.27 12.63
C GLY A 733 21.93 -18.31 13.40
N GLU A 734 21.93 -18.23 14.75
CA GLU A 734 22.64 -19.13 15.66
C GLU A 734 21.65 -20.08 16.33
N PRO A 735 21.45 -21.31 15.80
CA PRO A 735 20.57 -22.28 16.44
C PRO A 735 21.07 -22.64 17.85
N GLY A 736 20.13 -22.92 18.73
CA GLY A 736 20.49 -23.30 20.09
C GLY A 736 19.34 -23.85 20.91
N THR A 737 19.63 -23.99 22.19
CA THR A 737 18.70 -24.53 23.17
C THR A 737 18.54 -23.56 24.32
N LEU A 738 17.32 -23.26 24.69
CA LEU A 738 16.97 -22.47 25.85
C LEU A 738 16.48 -23.38 26.97
N VAL A 739 17.04 -23.22 28.18
CA VAL A 739 16.51 -23.82 29.40
C VAL A 739 15.61 -22.78 30.07
N ILE A 740 14.43 -23.19 30.51
CA ILE A 740 13.39 -22.32 31.03
C ILE A 740 13.11 -22.59 32.53
N ALA A 741 12.69 -21.57 33.24
CA ALA A 741 12.54 -21.57 34.71
C ALA A 741 11.41 -22.48 35.22
N ALA A 742 10.39 -22.74 34.40
CA ALA A 742 9.25 -23.57 34.70
C ALA A 742 8.87 -24.44 33.49
N PRO A 743 8.31 -25.64 33.69
CA PRO A 743 7.84 -26.46 32.60
C PRO A 743 6.78 -25.76 31.74
N LEU A 744 6.78 -25.98 30.44
CA LEU A 744 5.76 -25.50 29.52
C LEU A 744 4.37 -25.98 29.96
N LYS A 745 3.38 -25.12 29.82
CA LYS A 745 1.98 -25.42 30.12
C LYS A 745 1.25 -26.00 28.92
N PHE A 746 1.70 -25.68 27.72
CA PHE A 746 1.06 -26.03 26.47
C PHE A 746 2.04 -26.73 25.53
N ASN A 747 1.50 -27.42 24.53
CA ASN A 747 2.28 -27.88 23.39
C ASN A 747 2.50 -26.71 22.41
N HIS A 748 3.70 -26.60 21.87
CA HIS A 748 4.09 -25.60 20.89
C HIS A 748 4.69 -26.29 19.68
N ALA A 749 4.16 -26.05 18.50
CA ALA A 749 4.66 -26.64 17.27
C ALA A 749 5.98 -25.98 16.82
N ASN A 750 6.79 -26.70 16.07
CA ASN A 750 7.94 -26.10 15.43
C ASN A 750 7.50 -25.04 14.42
N ASN A 751 8.36 -24.07 14.16
CA ASN A 751 8.10 -22.90 13.32
C ASN A 751 7.07 -21.90 13.85
N LEU A 752 6.45 -22.13 14.98
CA LEU A 752 5.65 -21.08 15.59
C LEU A 752 6.55 -20.00 16.17
N PRO A 753 6.22 -18.73 15.93
CA PRO A 753 7.05 -17.61 16.31
C PRO A 753 7.02 -17.37 17.81
N PHE A 754 8.07 -16.74 18.27
CA PHE A 754 8.13 -16.16 19.60
C PHE A 754 8.97 -14.90 19.62
N SER A 755 8.70 -14.00 20.55
CA SER A 755 9.41 -12.73 20.65
C SER A 755 10.04 -12.48 22.00
N VAL A 756 11.19 -11.82 21.94
CA VAL A 756 11.87 -11.25 23.09
C VAL A 756 11.99 -9.75 22.87
N ARG A 757 11.29 -8.95 23.66
CA ARG A 757 11.23 -7.50 23.47
C ARG A 757 12.57 -6.80 23.59
N GLY A 758 13.55 -7.39 24.20
CA GLY A 758 14.79 -6.73 24.51
C GLY A 758 14.66 -5.66 25.61
N THR A 759 15.77 -5.12 26.05
CA THR A 759 15.82 -4.09 27.06
C THR A 759 15.96 -2.68 26.47
N GLY A 760 16.32 -2.59 25.21
CA GLY A 760 16.22 -1.38 24.42
C GLY A 760 17.28 -0.31 24.68
N ILE A 761 16.99 0.91 24.25
CA ILE A 761 17.85 2.09 24.41
C ILE A 761 17.17 3.01 25.42
N SER A 762 17.90 3.39 26.47
CA SER A 762 17.46 4.41 27.43
C SER A 762 18.06 5.77 27.07
N PHE A 763 17.30 6.83 27.32
CA PHE A 763 17.69 8.18 26.91
C PHE A 763 17.04 9.27 27.77
N GLN A 764 17.51 10.50 27.60
CA GLN A 764 16.94 11.73 28.12
C GLN A 764 17.01 12.85 27.05
N PRO A 765 16.07 13.81 27.01
CA PRO A 765 14.87 13.89 27.85
C PRO A 765 13.84 12.80 27.50
N ALA A 766 12.78 12.73 28.28
CA ALA A 766 11.63 11.89 27.94
C ALA A 766 10.96 12.38 26.67
N THR A 767 10.33 11.45 25.92
CA THR A 767 9.64 11.77 24.65
C THR A 767 8.53 12.79 24.85
N THR A 768 8.45 13.74 23.93
CA THR A 768 7.38 14.74 23.85
C THR A 768 6.29 14.35 22.89
N PHE A 769 6.56 13.36 22.03
CA PHE A 769 5.61 12.77 21.08
C PHE A 769 5.41 11.29 21.37
N ALA A 770 4.29 10.77 20.89
CA ALA A 770 4.09 9.33 20.79
C ALA A 770 4.78 8.81 19.51
N HIS A 771 5.44 7.65 19.61
CA HIS A 771 6.09 6.99 18.48
C HIS A 771 5.52 5.60 18.26
N SER A 772 5.46 5.20 17.01
CA SER A 772 4.96 3.89 16.61
C SER A 772 6.10 2.95 16.26
N SER A 773 5.89 1.66 16.43
CA SER A 773 6.83 0.66 15.92
C SER A 773 7.08 0.88 14.42
N ASN A 774 8.24 0.42 13.96
CA ASN A 774 8.76 0.68 12.62
C ASN A 774 9.18 2.13 12.31
N GLU A 775 9.00 3.08 13.22
CA GLU A 775 9.61 4.38 13.06
C GLU A 775 11.14 4.29 13.15
N PRO A 776 11.89 5.09 12.37
CA PRO A 776 13.35 5.01 12.38
C PRO A 776 13.97 5.53 13.67
N LEU A 777 15.09 4.91 14.02
CA LEU A 777 16.04 5.35 15.03
C LEU A 777 17.38 5.67 14.34
N LEU A 778 17.82 6.93 14.41
CA LEU A 778 19.02 7.39 13.71
C LEU A 778 20.10 7.87 14.69
N PRO A 779 21.26 7.20 14.75
CA PRO A 779 22.42 7.73 15.45
C PRO A 779 22.92 8.99 14.75
N LEU A 780 23.00 10.11 15.48
CA LEU A 780 23.35 11.41 14.87
C LEU A 780 24.86 11.65 14.79
N GLY A 781 25.65 10.77 15.35
CA GLY A 781 27.08 11.00 15.48
C GLY A 781 27.41 12.12 16.48
N ALA A 782 28.59 12.69 16.35
CA ALA A 782 29.03 13.81 17.17
C ALA A 782 29.13 15.15 16.36
N GLY A 783 28.89 15.11 15.07
CA GLY A 783 28.66 16.25 14.19
C GLY A 783 29.88 17.16 13.94
N ILE A 784 29.57 18.34 13.45
CA ILE A 784 30.50 19.45 13.18
C ILE A 784 30.27 20.52 14.24
N THR A 785 31.34 20.95 14.95
CA THR A 785 31.25 22.11 15.85
C THR A 785 31.64 23.40 15.09
N LEU A 786 30.86 24.41 15.27
CA LEU A 786 31.02 25.73 14.66
C LEU A 786 31.86 26.66 15.55
N ASP A 787 32.56 27.64 14.95
CA ASP A 787 33.30 28.68 15.64
C ASP A 787 32.39 29.66 16.44
N SER A 788 31.14 29.77 16.00
CA SER A 788 30.13 30.61 16.63
C SER A 788 28.72 30.03 16.46
N PRO A 789 27.80 30.25 17.40
CA PRO A 789 26.42 29.74 17.30
C PRO A 789 25.68 30.23 16.06
N LEU A 790 24.70 29.44 15.62
CA LEU A 790 23.80 29.82 14.53
C LEU A 790 22.97 31.07 14.88
N SER A 791 22.79 31.96 13.90
CA SER A 791 21.96 33.16 14.04
C SER A 791 20.49 32.91 13.67
N SER A 792 20.22 31.85 12.93
CA SER A 792 18.88 31.38 12.52
C SER A 792 18.70 29.88 12.74
N GLY A 793 17.47 29.42 12.61
CA GLY A 793 17.18 27.99 12.55
C GLY A 793 17.25 27.50 11.11
N HIS A 794 17.68 26.24 10.93
CA HIS A 794 17.77 25.56 9.63
C HIS A 794 17.00 24.24 9.67
N ALA A 795 16.24 23.98 8.63
CA ALA A 795 15.41 22.77 8.54
C ALA A 795 16.27 21.51 8.36
N ILE A 796 15.68 20.37 8.62
CA ILE A 796 16.24 19.09 8.19
C ILE A 796 16.49 19.12 6.67
N ASN A 797 17.53 18.44 6.23
CA ASN A 797 17.99 18.41 4.85
C ASN A 797 18.50 19.80 4.33
N ALA A 798 18.63 20.80 5.17
CA ALA A 798 19.36 22.00 4.79
C ALA A 798 20.81 21.61 4.40
N VAL A 799 21.30 22.21 3.33
CA VAL A 799 22.62 21.94 2.78
C VAL A 799 23.70 22.40 3.75
N VAL A 800 24.78 21.61 3.89
CA VAL A 800 25.99 22.02 4.59
C VAL A 800 27.16 21.75 3.66
N ARG A 801 27.78 22.79 3.10
CA ARG A 801 28.84 22.71 2.10
C ARG A 801 29.99 23.62 2.42
N ASP A 802 31.19 23.17 2.11
CA ASP A 802 32.31 24.06 1.91
C ASP A 802 32.22 24.73 0.52
N ALA A 803 32.08 26.03 0.51
CA ALA A 803 31.97 26.81 -0.74
C ALA A 803 33.29 26.89 -1.53
N ALA A 804 34.42 26.67 -0.85
CA ALA A 804 35.75 26.74 -1.46
C ALA A 804 36.30 25.40 -1.92
N VAL A 805 35.76 24.31 -1.42
CA VAL A 805 36.20 22.94 -1.70
C VAL A 805 35.04 22.13 -2.23
N SER A 806 35.31 21.19 -3.10
CA SER A 806 34.32 20.22 -3.60
C SER A 806 33.89 19.29 -2.47
N SER A 807 32.76 19.58 -1.85
CA SER A 807 32.12 18.66 -0.89
C SER A 807 31.55 17.44 -1.60
N ALA A 808 31.31 16.36 -0.86
CA ALA A 808 30.65 15.17 -1.41
C ALA A 808 29.27 15.53 -2.01
N GLY A 809 28.93 14.97 -3.16
CA GLY A 809 27.68 15.22 -3.89
C GLY A 809 27.92 15.35 -5.39
N TYR A 810 26.93 15.90 -6.10
CA TYR A 810 26.98 16.11 -7.55
C TYR A 810 28.18 16.97 -7.95
N GLN A 811 28.98 16.46 -8.89
CA GLN A 811 30.20 17.12 -9.38
C GLN A 811 30.18 17.32 -10.91
N GLY A 812 29.05 17.01 -11.55
CA GLY A 812 28.92 17.09 -13.00
C GLY A 812 28.85 18.51 -13.55
N PRO A 813 29.16 18.73 -14.83
CA PRO A 813 28.82 19.92 -15.57
C PRO A 813 27.36 19.80 -16.15
N PRO A 814 26.55 20.90 -16.14
CA PRO A 814 26.84 22.19 -15.51
C PRO A 814 26.76 22.14 -13.99
N ALA A 815 27.27 23.17 -13.32
CA ALA A 815 27.04 23.34 -11.90
C ALA A 815 25.53 23.50 -11.63
N PRO A 816 25.00 22.96 -10.52
CA PRO A 816 23.58 23.06 -10.23
C PRO A 816 23.18 24.50 -9.95
N ASP A 817 21.94 24.83 -10.33
CA ASP A 817 21.30 26.11 -9.97
C ASP A 817 21.02 26.18 -8.46
N GLN A 818 20.75 25.03 -7.85
CA GLN A 818 20.52 24.88 -6.41
C GLN A 818 21.05 23.53 -5.92
N TRP A 819 21.63 23.54 -4.72
CA TRP A 819 21.99 22.33 -4.00
C TRP A 819 20.84 21.87 -3.09
N PHE A 820 20.67 20.56 -2.93
CA PHE A 820 19.79 19.97 -1.91
C PHE A 820 20.59 19.05 -0.99
N GLY A 821 20.26 19.05 0.29
CA GLY A 821 21.02 18.35 1.34
C GLY A 821 20.36 17.09 1.87
N GLY A 822 19.39 16.55 1.14
CA GLY A 822 18.67 15.34 1.53
C GLY A 822 19.51 14.07 1.47
N PRO A 823 18.94 12.89 1.75
CA PRO A 823 19.56 11.64 1.37
C PRO A 823 19.73 11.59 -0.16
N ALA A 824 20.60 10.72 -0.64
CA ALA A 824 20.67 10.40 -2.06
C ALA A 824 19.31 9.81 -2.51
N LEU A 825 18.96 10.01 -3.77
CA LEU A 825 17.75 9.42 -4.32
C LEU A 825 17.82 7.88 -4.18
N ALA A 826 16.73 7.28 -3.75
CA ALA A 826 16.62 5.83 -3.64
C ALA A 826 16.49 5.18 -5.02
N ASN A 827 16.74 3.86 -5.12
CA ASN A 827 16.60 3.12 -6.39
C ASN A 827 15.14 2.99 -6.85
N ALA A 828 14.20 3.20 -5.94
CA ALA A 828 12.77 3.20 -6.22
C ALA A 828 12.08 4.21 -5.31
N GLY A 829 11.11 4.91 -5.84
CA GLY A 829 10.41 5.94 -5.09
C GLY A 829 9.47 6.76 -5.95
N SER A 830 9.14 7.93 -5.44
CA SER A 830 8.28 8.90 -6.10
C SER A 830 8.78 10.32 -5.86
N MET A 831 8.44 11.21 -6.76
CA MET A 831 8.69 12.65 -6.61
C MET A 831 7.39 13.41 -6.85
N VAL A 832 7.14 14.44 -6.05
CA VAL A 832 5.98 15.34 -6.18
C VAL A 832 6.44 16.78 -6.13
N LEU A 833 6.21 17.51 -7.21
CA LEU A 833 6.47 18.96 -7.32
C LEU A 833 5.17 19.70 -6.99
N ARG A 834 5.23 20.62 -6.01
CA ARG A 834 4.10 21.44 -5.59
C ARG A 834 4.42 22.92 -5.75
N ASP A 835 3.41 23.69 -6.12
CA ASP A 835 3.52 25.15 -6.16
C ASP A 835 3.48 25.77 -4.74
N ALA A 836 3.63 27.09 -4.66
CA ALA A 836 3.60 27.83 -3.38
C ALA A 836 2.27 27.76 -2.63
N SER A 837 1.20 27.31 -3.28
CA SER A 837 -0.12 27.09 -2.66
C SER A 837 -0.32 25.63 -2.22
N GLY A 838 0.64 24.75 -2.50
CA GLY A 838 0.59 23.32 -2.19
C GLY A 838 -0.06 22.45 -3.28
N LEU A 839 -0.50 23.03 -4.41
CA LEU A 839 -1.05 22.25 -5.53
C LEU A 839 0.04 21.42 -6.20
N VAL A 840 -0.28 20.16 -6.51
CA VAL A 840 0.60 19.29 -7.27
C VAL A 840 0.69 19.78 -8.71
N VAL A 841 1.89 20.13 -9.15
CA VAL A 841 2.19 20.58 -10.50
C VAL A 841 2.65 19.42 -11.37
N ASP A 842 3.53 18.58 -10.84
CA ASP A 842 4.03 17.40 -11.51
C ASP A 842 4.37 16.32 -10.50
N SER A 843 4.35 15.06 -10.93
CA SER A 843 4.72 13.93 -10.08
C SER A 843 5.10 12.73 -10.93
N LEU A 844 5.91 11.84 -10.36
CA LEU A 844 6.29 10.60 -11.02
C LEU A 844 6.61 9.49 -10.01
N ASN A 845 6.47 8.25 -10.46
CA ASN A 845 6.98 7.06 -9.79
C ASN A 845 8.15 6.48 -10.58
N TYR A 846 9.10 5.85 -9.90
CA TYR A 846 10.25 5.23 -10.54
C TYR A 846 10.73 3.99 -9.77
N GLY A 847 11.49 3.13 -10.45
CA GLY A 847 12.12 1.95 -9.83
C GLY A 847 11.18 0.78 -9.56
N GLY A 848 10.08 0.65 -10.30
CA GLY A 848 9.21 -0.53 -10.27
C GLY A 848 8.23 -0.60 -9.11
N ILE A 849 7.93 0.54 -8.48
CA ILE A 849 6.84 0.67 -7.50
C ILE A 849 5.83 1.70 -7.98
N VAL A 850 4.60 1.56 -7.50
CA VAL A 850 3.54 2.56 -7.69
C VAL A 850 3.21 3.19 -6.35
N ASP A 851 3.57 4.47 -6.22
CA ASP A 851 3.20 5.28 -5.07
C ASP A 851 1.97 6.10 -5.41
N PRO A 852 0.81 5.84 -4.79
CA PRO A 852 -0.41 6.57 -5.08
C PRO A 852 -0.34 8.07 -4.73
N TRP A 853 0.60 8.49 -3.90
CA TRP A 853 0.82 9.88 -3.55
C TRP A 853 1.39 10.72 -4.68
N ALA A 854 2.17 10.08 -5.56
CA ALA A 854 2.81 10.70 -6.69
C ALA A 854 2.21 10.27 -8.03
N SER A 855 1.07 9.58 -8.02
CA SER A 855 0.48 9.03 -9.23
C SER A 855 0.05 10.13 -10.20
N GLU A 856 0.42 9.95 -11.46
CA GLU A 856 -0.16 10.67 -12.60
C GLU A 856 -1.32 9.89 -13.24
N GLY A 857 -2.06 9.12 -12.44
CA GLY A 857 -2.87 8.03 -12.90
C GLY A 857 -1.99 6.80 -13.16
N TYR A 858 -2.62 5.65 -13.28
CA TYR A 858 -1.91 4.43 -13.63
C TYR A 858 -1.57 4.45 -15.13
N GLN A 859 -0.28 4.41 -15.45
CA GLN A 859 0.21 4.37 -16.83
C GLN A 859 0.88 3.05 -17.19
N GLY A 860 0.95 2.14 -16.21
CA GLY A 860 1.58 0.83 -16.40
C GLY A 860 0.78 -0.12 -17.30
N PRO A 861 1.35 -1.28 -17.63
CA PRO A 861 0.67 -2.31 -18.39
C PRO A 861 -0.48 -2.91 -17.58
N THR A 862 -1.56 -3.30 -18.27
CA THR A 862 -2.68 -4.05 -17.67
C THR A 862 -2.35 -5.51 -17.44
N SER A 863 -1.32 -6.01 -18.08
CA SER A 863 -0.82 -7.37 -17.95
C SER A 863 0.63 -7.44 -18.42
N GLY A 864 1.37 -8.41 -17.92
CA GLY A 864 2.72 -8.67 -18.36
C GLY A 864 3.81 -8.22 -17.41
N LEU A 865 5.02 -8.19 -17.91
CA LEU A 865 6.20 -7.91 -17.12
C LEU A 865 6.35 -6.41 -16.81
N PHE A 866 6.84 -6.12 -15.64
CA PHE A 866 7.44 -4.84 -15.35
C PHE A 866 8.58 -4.58 -16.31
N SER A 867 8.56 -3.49 -16.98
CA SER A 867 9.72 -2.99 -17.74
C SER A 867 10.60 -2.15 -16.85
#